data_19c8b1aab977df6c5637f491733fc4a8
#
_entry.id   19c8b1aab977df6c5637f491733fc4a8
#
_cell.length_a   1.000
_cell.length_b   1.000
_cell.length_c   1.000
_cell.angle_alpha   90.00
_cell.angle_beta   90.00
_cell.angle_gamma   90.00
#
_symmetry.space_group_name_H-M   'P 1'
#
loop_
_entity.id
_entity.type
_entity.pdbx_description
1 polymer ?
#
loop_
_entity_poly.entity_id
_entity_poly.type
_entity_poly.pdbx_seq_one_letter_code
_entity_poly.pdbx_strand_id
1 'polypeptide(L)'
;MRILEYVGLDTSRVTAQYQKLVDALGRDDFRAAEVKKLVNVSHGKLYRAKLDYANRLLFCLVRHETEMCALMLEVIENHDYGHSRFLRGAAIDESRVVAIEAAAAGAEAQSVRYLHPQRTAIHVLDKPISFDDAQEAIYRQPPPLIVVGSAGSGKTALTLEKLKHIEGEVLYVTQSAYLARNARDLYYAGGFEHETQEASFLSYREFIESIRVPQGREAAWRDFRGWFERQRQAFRDLDAHQAFEEIRGVIAACVGGVLSRSAYQALGVRQSIFAPEQRQALYDLFERYRAWLPETGLYDLNLIAQEWASLAAARYDFVVVDEVQDLTAVQLALVLKTLIAPGQFLLCGDSNQIVHPNFFSWSQVKSLFWREPALAQRQQLRVLTANFRNADVTAQLANTLLKIKQQRFGSVDRESNFLIQAGGGEPGRVQLLSDKESATRELDARTRGSTQAAVLVLRDEDKSEARKHFATPLVFSVHEAKGLEYESIVLYRFVSDHRSEFAEIVAGVAETDLLLDTLEYRRARDKGDKSLEIYKFFINALYVAMTRAVRNLYLVEADTQHPLFRLLKLTLSEQAAIETHQASLEDWQKEARKLELQGKQEQASAIRNTILKHTPPPWPVLDERGLRESLTRVFREQVPGDKQKRRLFDYAACHDEPMLAQHLDREADFSPARGFAQQRASLANKYLTPYQARHFKDILRQCDLHGLEHRTAMNHTPLMAAAIAGNVALVEALIERGADRDASDHYGRNALHGALLAAFADGKFARSPFPALYELIAPASVDVKVAGRLVRIDRHLSEYFLLQTLWALFKSRFTHADRRPYCAFETATILQAWQHLPPSVVRAERNRRAHLSGVLARNEIDRDYPYNRALFARVTQGWYQFNPALEIRCRDADQSAWRPVLAALNLPLIHEFALEHSLPRIESYLAAAGLPSCAVPVALERRRAQQQRAAQRQSESHEPRWGTPQARQREMQKLQQRIDALRKSET
;
A
#
# COMPACT_ATOMS: atom_id res chain seq x y z
N MET A 1 33.84 4.67 2.64
CA MET A 1 33.63 5.02 1.22
C MET A 1 34.88 5.71 0.68
N ARG A 2 35.34 5.38 -0.50
CA ARG A 2 36.49 6.04 -1.14
C ARG A 2 36.10 7.47 -1.55
N ILE A 3 37.03 8.40 -1.34
CA ILE A 3 36.84 9.80 -1.68
C ILE A 3 37.62 10.13 -2.96
N LEU A 4 36.95 10.81 -3.86
CA LEU A 4 37.51 11.34 -5.09
C LEU A 4 37.36 12.86 -5.09
N GLU A 5 38.36 13.57 -5.62
CA GLU A 5 38.29 15.01 -5.80
C GLU A 5 38.26 15.37 -7.29
N TYR A 6 37.44 16.35 -7.62
CA TYR A 6 37.40 16.94 -8.95
C TYR A 6 38.54 17.95 -9.12
N VAL A 7 39.30 17.87 -10.19
CA VAL A 7 40.43 18.80 -10.47
C VAL A 7 39.88 20.24 -10.55
N GLY A 8 40.38 21.09 -9.65
CA GLY A 8 39.95 22.44 -9.48
C GLY A 8 39.00 22.69 -8.30
N LEU A 9 38.85 21.70 -7.42
CA LEU A 9 38.26 21.90 -6.09
C LEU A 9 39.21 22.76 -5.26
N ASP A 10 38.74 23.95 -4.85
CA ASP A 10 39.51 24.84 -3.97
C ASP A 10 39.02 24.72 -2.53
N THR A 11 39.85 24.18 -1.66
CA THR A 11 39.57 24.02 -0.22
C THR A 11 40.45 24.85 0.65
N SER A 12 41.27 25.77 0.08
CA SER A 12 42.27 26.56 0.77
C SER A 12 41.71 27.36 1.96
N ARG A 13 40.50 27.86 1.89
CA ARG A 13 39.82 28.62 2.94
C ARG A 13 39.15 27.79 4.03
N VAL A 14 38.95 26.48 3.80
CA VAL A 14 38.20 25.58 4.67
C VAL A 14 38.91 24.25 4.89
N THR A 15 40.22 24.21 4.76
CA THR A 15 41.06 22.99 4.77
C THR A 15 40.80 22.08 5.96
N ALA A 16 40.75 22.64 7.18
CA ALA A 16 40.54 21.86 8.39
C ALA A 16 39.13 21.29 8.51
N GLN A 17 38.12 22.06 8.08
CA GLN A 17 36.74 21.62 8.04
C GLN A 17 36.52 20.57 6.94
N TYR A 18 37.15 20.77 5.79
CA TYR A 18 37.14 19.85 4.67
C TYR A 18 37.74 18.47 5.07
N GLN A 19 38.90 18.46 5.74
CA GLN A 19 39.52 17.21 6.18
C GLN A 19 38.60 16.45 7.16
N LYS A 20 38.00 17.13 8.14
CA LYS A 20 37.03 16.51 9.07
C LYS A 20 35.85 15.91 8.33
N LEU A 21 35.39 16.59 7.29
CA LEU A 21 34.28 16.12 6.47
C LEU A 21 34.67 14.91 5.62
N VAL A 22 35.86 14.92 5.01
CA VAL A 22 36.42 13.81 4.27
C VAL A 22 36.57 12.58 5.17
N ASP A 23 37.07 12.76 6.40
CA ASP A 23 37.21 11.68 7.37
C ASP A 23 35.85 11.11 7.79
N ALA A 24 34.82 11.95 7.95
CA ALA A 24 33.47 11.52 8.26
C ALA A 24 32.84 10.76 7.08
N LEU A 25 32.95 11.27 5.86
CA LEU A 25 32.44 10.61 4.66
C LEU A 25 33.21 9.33 4.34
N GLY A 26 34.53 9.31 4.57
CA GLY A 26 35.36 8.11 4.43
C GLY A 26 34.91 6.96 5.33
N ARG A 27 34.39 7.31 6.52
CA ARG A 27 33.79 6.37 7.48
C ARG A 27 32.29 6.16 7.28
N ASP A 28 31.73 6.63 6.17
CA ASP A 28 30.29 6.60 5.87
C ASP A 28 29.39 7.32 6.91
N ASP A 29 29.93 8.21 7.70
CA ASP A 29 29.19 8.99 8.69
C ASP A 29 28.57 10.26 8.07
N PHE A 30 27.52 10.07 7.30
CA PHE A 30 26.76 11.13 6.64
C PHE A 30 26.05 12.06 7.64
N ARG A 31 25.84 11.60 8.87
CA ARG A 31 25.20 12.40 9.93
C ARG A 31 26.15 13.39 10.52
N ALA A 32 27.39 12.95 10.85
CA ALA A 32 28.43 13.87 11.32
C ALA A 32 28.81 14.90 10.25
N ALA A 33 28.71 14.55 8.98
CA ALA A 33 28.93 15.42 7.84
C ALA A 33 27.73 16.35 7.52
N GLU A 34 26.62 16.28 8.22
CA GLU A 34 25.36 17.02 7.97
C GLU A 34 24.97 17.03 6.47
N VAL A 35 25.01 15.85 5.84
CA VAL A 35 24.74 15.69 4.41
C VAL A 35 23.26 15.90 4.11
N LYS A 36 22.97 16.74 3.11
CA LYS A 36 21.63 16.92 2.55
C LYS A 36 21.67 16.83 1.03
N LYS A 37 20.67 16.18 0.45
CA LYS A 37 20.49 16.13 -1.00
C LYS A 37 19.95 17.46 -1.49
N LEU A 38 20.41 17.87 -2.65
CA LEU A 38 19.88 19.04 -3.36
C LEU A 38 18.73 18.59 -4.28
N VAL A 39 17.61 19.29 -4.15
CA VAL A 39 16.40 19.09 -4.95
C VAL A 39 16.39 20.13 -6.07
N ASN A 40 15.89 19.77 -7.27
CA ASN A 40 15.82 20.62 -8.46
C ASN A 40 17.15 20.90 -9.16
N VAL A 41 18.00 19.89 -9.29
CA VAL A 41 19.20 19.97 -10.12
C VAL A 41 18.93 19.27 -11.46
N SER A 42 19.21 19.97 -12.55
CA SER A 42 18.87 19.53 -13.91
C SER A 42 19.68 18.30 -14.40
N HIS A 43 20.81 18.01 -13.79
CA HIS A 43 21.70 16.91 -14.21
C HIS A 43 22.32 16.22 -12.98
N GLY A 44 21.97 14.96 -12.75
CA GLY A 44 22.59 14.12 -11.71
C GLY A 44 22.10 14.38 -10.28
N LYS A 45 22.55 13.52 -9.36
CA LYS A 45 22.20 13.62 -7.93
C LYS A 45 23.36 14.31 -7.21
N LEU A 46 23.13 15.54 -6.79
CA LEU A 46 24.10 16.32 -6.05
C LEU A 46 23.71 16.37 -4.57
N TYR A 47 24.73 16.30 -3.74
CA TYR A 47 24.64 16.40 -2.28
C TYR A 47 25.43 17.59 -1.80
N ARG A 48 24.99 18.17 -0.71
CA ARG A 48 25.77 19.16 0.03
C ARG A 48 26.09 18.65 1.43
N ALA A 49 27.29 18.91 1.89
CA ALA A 49 27.69 18.71 3.28
C ALA A 49 28.07 20.05 3.91
N LYS A 50 27.93 20.16 5.21
CA LYS A 50 28.23 21.39 5.94
C LYS A 50 29.72 21.43 6.30
N LEU A 51 30.43 22.43 5.83
CA LEU A 51 31.81 22.70 6.22
C LEU A 51 31.84 23.57 7.48
N ASP A 52 31.12 24.70 7.45
CA ASP A 52 30.97 25.61 8.57
C ASP A 52 29.64 26.40 8.49
N TYR A 53 29.49 27.53 9.20
CA TYR A 53 28.26 28.32 9.18
C TYR A 53 27.93 28.88 7.78
N ALA A 54 28.92 29.32 7.04
CA ALA A 54 28.76 29.99 5.75
C ALA A 54 28.98 29.04 4.54
N ASN A 55 29.84 28.03 4.65
CA ASN A 55 30.35 27.25 3.54
C ASN A 55 29.76 25.84 3.48
N ARG A 56 29.53 25.36 2.26
CA ARG A 56 29.03 24.00 1.98
C ARG A 56 29.93 23.32 0.95
N LEU A 57 30.12 22.03 1.08
CA LEU A 57 30.74 21.21 0.05
C LEU A 57 29.67 20.59 -0.82
N LEU A 58 29.80 20.76 -2.12
CA LEU A 58 29.00 20.07 -3.12
C LEU A 58 29.72 18.79 -3.56
N PHE A 59 29.02 17.66 -3.54
CA PHE A 59 29.58 16.39 -3.99
C PHE A 59 28.49 15.53 -4.63
N CYS A 60 28.88 14.49 -5.36
CA CYS A 60 28.00 13.45 -5.85
C CYS A 60 28.55 12.06 -5.49
N LEU A 61 27.66 11.07 -5.50
CA LEU A 61 28.05 9.67 -5.38
C LEU A 61 28.24 9.10 -6.78
N VAL A 62 29.39 8.53 -7.03
CA VAL A 62 29.76 7.92 -8.32
C VAL A 62 30.21 6.49 -8.11
N ARG A 63 30.03 5.65 -9.13
CA ARG A 63 30.66 4.33 -9.16
C ARG A 63 31.97 4.46 -9.92
N HIS A 64 33.06 4.09 -9.27
CA HIS A 64 34.37 3.98 -9.92
C HIS A 64 34.84 2.52 -9.86
N GLU A 65 35.00 1.89 -11.00
CA GLU A 65 35.17 0.43 -11.10
C GLU A 65 34.02 -0.34 -10.46
N THR A 66 34.25 -1.05 -9.34
CA THR A 66 33.23 -1.79 -8.59
C THR A 66 32.81 -1.09 -7.30
N GLU A 67 33.43 0.01 -6.93
CA GLU A 67 33.25 0.70 -5.65
C GLU A 67 32.42 1.97 -5.78
N MET A 68 31.61 2.24 -4.75
CA MET A 68 30.92 3.52 -4.59
C MET A 68 31.88 4.53 -3.97
N CYS A 69 32.00 5.68 -4.63
CA CYS A 69 32.88 6.76 -4.22
C CYS A 69 32.08 8.06 -4.03
N ALA A 70 32.53 8.92 -3.13
CA ALA A 70 32.04 10.28 -3.05
C ALA A 70 33.00 11.20 -3.83
N LEU A 71 32.49 11.79 -4.91
CA LEU A 71 33.25 12.73 -5.73
C LEU A 71 32.97 14.15 -5.27
N MET A 72 33.98 14.79 -4.67
CA MET A 72 33.95 16.17 -4.18
C MET A 72 34.09 17.12 -5.37
N LEU A 73 33.14 18.03 -5.54
CA LEU A 73 33.01 18.85 -6.75
C LEU A 73 33.44 20.32 -6.54
N GLU A 74 32.85 20.96 -5.53
CA GLU A 74 32.98 22.41 -5.36
C GLU A 74 32.67 22.84 -3.93
N VAL A 75 33.38 23.85 -3.42
CA VAL A 75 32.99 24.55 -2.18
C VAL A 75 32.10 25.72 -2.54
N ILE A 76 30.89 25.73 -1.98
CA ILE A 76 29.93 26.84 -2.12
C ILE A 76 30.10 27.77 -0.93
N GLU A 77 30.60 28.98 -1.20
CA GLU A 77 30.82 30.01 -0.19
C GLU A 77 29.53 30.81 0.04
N ASN A 78 29.29 31.20 1.29
CA ASN A 78 28.18 32.08 1.71
C ASN A 78 26.79 31.67 1.20
N HIS A 79 26.56 30.38 1.03
CA HIS A 79 25.31 29.82 0.47
C HIS A 79 24.98 30.30 -0.94
N ASP A 80 25.95 30.77 -1.73
CA ASP A 80 25.73 31.27 -3.08
C ASP A 80 25.67 30.11 -4.11
N TYR A 81 24.58 29.36 -4.06
CA TYR A 81 24.31 28.26 -5.00
C TYR A 81 24.14 28.73 -6.44
N GLY A 82 23.81 30.01 -6.64
CA GLY A 82 23.58 30.56 -7.96
C GLY A 82 24.84 30.65 -8.84
N HIS A 83 26.02 30.61 -8.26
CA HIS A 83 27.32 30.68 -9.01
C HIS A 83 27.93 29.28 -9.24
N SER A 84 27.41 28.21 -8.67
CA SER A 84 27.93 26.87 -8.88
C SER A 84 27.75 26.43 -10.34
N ARG A 85 28.86 26.03 -10.95
CA ARG A 85 28.86 25.49 -12.33
C ARG A 85 28.13 24.15 -12.43
N PHE A 86 28.27 23.29 -11.44
CA PHE A 86 27.62 21.98 -11.43
C PHE A 86 26.12 22.06 -11.21
N LEU A 87 25.64 23.03 -10.43
CA LEU A 87 24.21 23.29 -10.27
C LEU A 87 23.58 23.92 -11.53
N ARG A 88 24.39 24.59 -12.35
CA ARG A 88 23.97 25.10 -13.68
C ARG A 88 24.03 24.05 -14.79
N GLY A 89 24.36 22.80 -14.48
CA GLY A 89 24.33 21.68 -15.43
C GLY A 89 25.66 21.40 -16.14
N ALA A 90 26.80 21.86 -15.57
CA ALA A 90 28.11 21.47 -16.10
C ALA A 90 28.30 19.94 -15.96
N ALA A 91 28.68 19.29 -17.03
CA ALA A 91 29.01 17.87 -17.04
C ALA A 91 30.26 17.58 -16.20
N ILE A 92 30.26 16.44 -15.53
CA ILE A 92 31.44 15.94 -14.80
C ILE A 92 32.36 15.30 -15.84
N ASP A 93 33.56 15.84 -15.98
CA ASP A 93 34.59 15.31 -16.86
C ASP A 93 35.43 14.27 -16.10
N GLU A 94 35.26 13.01 -16.43
CA GLU A 94 35.93 11.88 -15.74
C GLU A 94 37.46 11.96 -15.78
N SER A 95 38.04 12.59 -16.78
CA SER A 95 39.49 12.79 -16.87
C SER A 95 40.04 13.74 -15.78
N ARG A 96 39.18 14.46 -15.10
CA ARG A 96 39.51 15.46 -14.05
C ARG A 96 39.22 14.95 -12.64
N VAL A 97 39.20 13.65 -12.43
CA VAL A 97 38.93 13.04 -11.12
C VAL A 97 40.22 12.44 -10.58
N VAL A 98 40.56 12.80 -9.33
CA VAL A 98 41.75 12.30 -8.63
C VAL A 98 41.30 11.57 -7.37
N ALA A 99 41.86 10.39 -7.10
CA ALA A 99 41.60 9.64 -5.89
C ALA A 99 42.43 10.20 -4.73
N ILE A 100 41.81 10.46 -3.58
CA ILE A 100 42.55 10.72 -2.34
C ILE A 100 42.76 9.37 -1.64
N GLU A 101 44.00 9.03 -1.31
CA GLU A 101 44.28 7.97 -0.38
C GLU A 101 43.94 8.47 1.03
N ALA A 102 42.79 8.01 1.57
CA ALA A 102 42.51 8.18 3.00
C ALA A 102 43.61 7.45 3.77
N ALA A 103 44.26 8.13 4.70
CA ALA A 103 45.28 7.53 5.57
C ALA A 103 44.67 6.26 6.18
N ALA A 104 45.32 5.13 5.96
CA ALA A 104 44.86 3.81 6.39
C ALA A 104 44.79 3.75 7.92
N ALA A 105 43.65 4.15 8.48
CA ALA A 105 43.20 3.73 9.80
C ALA A 105 42.60 2.36 9.62
N GLY A 106 43.08 1.35 10.34
CA GLY A 106 42.74 -0.05 10.23
C GLY A 106 41.25 -0.27 9.99
N ALA A 107 40.94 -0.80 8.83
CA ALA A 107 39.56 -1.08 8.41
C ALA A 107 39.05 -2.32 9.17
N GLU A 108 38.47 -2.11 10.33
CA GLU A 108 37.42 -2.99 10.77
C GLU A 108 36.25 -2.76 9.79
N ALA A 109 35.83 -3.83 9.13
CA ALA A 109 34.71 -3.82 8.19
C ALA A 109 33.50 -3.19 8.85
N GLN A 110 33.13 -1.98 8.44
CA GLN A 110 31.96 -1.29 8.99
C GLN A 110 30.70 -1.94 8.44
N SER A 111 29.91 -2.46 9.35
CA SER A 111 28.62 -3.09 9.10
C SER A 111 27.62 -2.14 8.42
N VAL A 112 26.82 -2.67 7.53
CA VAL A 112 25.66 -1.98 6.93
C VAL A 112 24.75 -1.47 8.05
N ARG A 113 24.50 -0.17 8.16
CA ARG A 113 23.51 0.34 9.09
C ARG A 113 22.13 -0.10 8.65
N TYR A 114 21.42 -0.79 9.53
CA TYR A 114 20.02 -1.15 9.32
C TYR A 114 19.18 0.12 9.17
N LEU A 115 18.53 0.24 8.02
CA LEU A 115 17.67 1.36 7.70
C LEU A 115 16.24 0.97 8.07
N HIS A 116 15.75 1.53 9.17
CA HIS A 116 14.41 1.27 9.65
C HIS A 116 13.37 1.77 8.63
N PRO A 117 12.50 0.92 8.06
CA PRO A 117 11.54 1.31 7.02
C PRO A 117 10.57 2.41 7.45
N GLN A 118 10.49 2.68 8.75
CA GLN A 118 9.57 3.62 9.37
C GLN A 118 10.17 4.98 9.71
N ARG A 119 11.48 5.14 9.60
CA ARG A 119 12.11 6.46 9.72
C ARG A 119 11.99 7.15 8.36
N THR A 120 10.92 7.91 8.17
CA THR A 120 10.60 8.77 7.02
C THR A 120 11.16 8.24 5.68
N ALA A 121 10.30 7.55 4.93
CA ALA A 121 10.60 6.76 3.73
C ALA A 121 11.47 7.46 2.67
N ILE A 122 11.58 8.77 2.69
CA ILE A 122 12.27 9.56 1.65
C ILE A 122 13.77 9.69 1.92
N HIS A 123 14.23 9.65 3.18
CA HIS A 123 15.64 9.88 3.52
C HIS A 123 16.52 8.63 3.50
N VAL A 124 15.93 7.44 3.48
CA VAL A 124 16.63 6.17 3.57
C VAL A 124 17.31 5.77 2.26
N LEU A 125 16.76 6.19 1.13
CA LEU A 125 17.11 5.69 -0.20
C LEU A 125 18.20 6.49 -0.90
N ASP A 126 18.62 7.56 -0.32
CA ASP A 126 19.72 8.38 -0.83
C ASP A 126 21.10 7.93 -0.28
N LYS A 127 21.14 6.90 0.57
CA LYS A 127 22.38 6.34 1.07
C LYS A 127 22.82 5.16 0.19
N PRO A 128 24.10 5.04 -0.15
CA PRO A 128 24.61 3.85 -0.83
C PRO A 128 24.39 2.63 0.07
N ILE A 129 23.81 1.58 -0.49
CA ILE A 129 23.75 0.29 0.18
C ILE A 129 25.16 -0.30 0.09
N SER A 130 25.87 -0.38 1.21
CA SER A 130 27.09 -1.15 1.30
C SER A 130 26.75 -2.55 1.80
N PHE A 131 27.24 -3.56 1.11
CA PHE A 131 27.12 -4.95 1.54
C PHE A 131 28.32 -5.32 2.39
N ASP A 132 28.10 -6.12 3.43
CA ASP A 132 29.19 -6.85 4.08
C ASP A 132 29.72 -7.95 3.14
N ASP A 133 30.87 -8.56 3.50
CA ASP A 133 31.51 -9.59 2.67
C ASP A 133 30.58 -10.78 2.36
N ALA A 134 29.73 -11.17 3.33
CA ALA A 134 28.78 -12.25 3.15
C ALA A 134 27.65 -11.87 2.18
N GLN A 135 27.11 -10.65 2.30
CA GLN A 135 26.09 -10.11 1.41
C GLN A 135 26.64 -9.92 -0.01
N GLU A 136 27.88 -9.42 -0.16
CA GLU A 136 28.53 -9.24 -1.44
C GLU A 136 28.80 -10.60 -2.12
N ALA A 137 29.24 -11.59 -1.36
CA ALA A 137 29.45 -12.95 -1.88
C ALA A 137 28.16 -13.57 -2.41
N ILE A 138 27.00 -13.32 -1.73
CA ILE A 138 25.68 -13.77 -2.16
C ILE A 138 25.21 -12.97 -3.39
N TYR A 139 25.41 -11.67 -3.39
CA TYR A 139 25.05 -10.80 -4.51
C TYR A 139 25.66 -11.25 -5.84
N ARG A 140 26.90 -11.73 -5.84
CA ARG A 140 27.62 -12.21 -7.04
C ARG A 140 27.19 -13.59 -7.52
N GLN A 141 26.45 -14.36 -6.71
CA GLN A 141 26.09 -15.73 -7.09
C GLN A 141 24.96 -15.79 -8.12
N PRO A 142 25.04 -16.69 -9.11
CA PRO A 142 23.95 -16.89 -10.05
C PRO A 142 22.77 -17.62 -9.41
N PRO A 143 21.53 -17.48 -9.95
CA PRO A 143 20.38 -18.26 -9.53
C PRO A 143 20.53 -19.76 -9.90
N PRO A 144 19.79 -20.65 -9.24
CA PRO A 144 18.82 -20.44 -8.16
C PRO A 144 19.50 -20.18 -6.82
N LEU A 145 18.91 -19.29 -6.01
CA LEU A 145 19.51 -18.90 -4.75
C LEU A 145 18.48 -18.92 -3.61
N ILE A 146 18.88 -19.46 -2.47
CA ILE A 146 18.11 -19.46 -1.23
C ILE A 146 18.91 -18.71 -0.17
N VAL A 147 18.35 -17.63 0.38
CA VAL A 147 18.98 -16.79 1.40
C VAL A 147 18.22 -16.93 2.73
N VAL A 148 18.89 -17.51 3.70
CA VAL A 148 18.37 -17.65 5.08
C VAL A 148 18.99 -16.55 5.93
N GLY A 149 18.19 -15.83 6.72
CA GLY A 149 18.74 -14.81 7.59
C GLY A 149 17.72 -14.33 8.61
N SER A 150 18.20 -13.82 9.73
CA SER A 150 17.33 -13.24 10.77
C SER A 150 16.62 -11.97 10.29
N ALA A 151 15.63 -11.51 11.06
CA ALA A 151 15.07 -10.17 10.90
C ALA A 151 16.21 -9.13 10.98
N GLY A 152 16.21 -8.15 10.08
CA GLY A 152 17.23 -7.09 10.07
C GLY A 152 18.59 -7.49 9.47
N SER A 153 18.71 -8.65 8.82
CA SER A 153 19.96 -9.07 8.15
C SER A 153 20.16 -8.46 6.74
N GLY A 154 19.29 -7.55 6.29
CA GLY A 154 19.44 -6.90 4.99
C GLY A 154 18.96 -7.72 3.79
N LYS A 155 18.21 -8.82 3.99
CA LYS A 155 17.68 -9.68 2.91
C LYS A 155 16.97 -8.89 1.80
N THR A 156 16.02 -8.05 2.18
CA THR A 156 15.23 -7.27 1.22
C THR A 156 16.10 -6.33 0.39
N ALA A 157 17.08 -5.65 1.00
CA ALA A 157 18.01 -4.79 0.27
C ALA A 157 18.84 -5.58 -0.76
N LEU A 158 19.39 -6.71 -0.34
CA LEU A 158 20.15 -7.62 -1.20
C LEU A 158 19.32 -8.12 -2.39
N THR A 159 18.07 -8.53 -2.14
CA THR A 159 17.19 -9.04 -3.19
C THR A 159 16.83 -7.98 -4.22
N LEU A 160 16.56 -6.75 -3.77
CA LEU A 160 16.21 -5.63 -4.64
C LEU A 160 17.40 -5.20 -5.50
N GLU A 161 18.61 -5.12 -4.93
CA GLU A 161 19.81 -4.78 -5.71
C GLU A 161 20.12 -5.87 -6.75
N LYS A 162 19.97 -7.14 -6.38
CA LYS A 162 20.14 -8.23 -7.35
C LYS A 162 19.11 -8.18 -8.47
N LEU A 163 17.86 -7.84 -8.15
CA LEU A 163 16.78 -7.72 -9.12
C LEU A 163 17.05 -6.64 -10.17
N LYS A 164 17.77 -5.56 -9.83
CA LYS A 164 18.10 -4.47 -10.75
C LYS A 164 18.98 -4.88 -11.96
N HIS A 165 19.61 -6.03 -11.89
CA HIS A 165 20.50 -6.53 -12.97
C HIS A 165 19.85 -7.61 -13.84
N ILE A 166 18.60 -7.92 -13.61
CA ILE A 166 17.86 -8.93 -14.38
C ILE A 166 17.07 -8.24 -15.49
N GLU A 167 17.11 -8.78 -16.69
CA GLU A 167 16.31 -8.33 -17.82
C GLU A 167 15.00 -9.11 -17.93
N GLY A 168 14.03 -8.59 -18.68
CA GLY A 168 12.75 -9.22 -18.96
C GLY A 168 11.67 -8.97 -17.91
N GLU A 169 10.67 -9.84 -17.85
CA GLU A 169 9.60 -9.75 -16.87
C GLU A 169 10.02 -10.37 -15.54
N VAL A 170 10.08 -9.56 -14.47
CA VAL A 170 10.47 -10.00 -13.14
C VAL A 170 9.35 -9.82 -12.12
N LEU A 171 9.26 -10.78 -11.20
CA LEU A 171 8.24 -10.78 -10.16
C LEU A 171 8.89 -10.78 -8.76
N TYR A 172 8.48 -9.85 -7.92
CA TYR A 172 8.75 -9.84 -6.48
C TYR A 172 7.48 -10.13 -5.72
N VAL A 173 7.46 -11.20 -4.94
CA VAL A 173 6.31 -11.63 -4.14
C VAL A 173 6.65 -11.66 -2.65
N THR A 174 5.73 -11.17 -1.84
CA THR A 174 5.75 -11.30 -0.38
C THR A 174 4.34 -11.50 0.15
N GLN A 175 4.16 -11.88 1.41
CA GLN A 175 2.82 -12.10 1.96
C GLN A 175 1.99 -10.81 2.06
N SER A 176 2.61 -9.68 2.37
CA SER A 176 1.93 -8.42 2.69
C SER A 176 1.95 -7.43 1.53
N ALA A 177 0.80 -6.84 1.18
CA ALA A 177 0.70 -5.75 0.21
C ALA A 177 1.52 -4.50 0.63
N TYR A 178 1.64 -4.25 1.94
CA TYR A 178 2.48 -3.20 2.47
C TYR A 178 3.97 -3.46 2.21
N LEU A 179 4.44 -4.69 2.46
CA LEU A 179 5.84 -5.07 2.18
C LEU A 179 6.14 -5.04 0.68
N ALA A 180 5.23 -5.51 -0.17
CA ALA A 180 5.38 -5.43 -1.62
C ALA A 180 5.49 -3.98 -2.10
N ARG A 181 4.66 -3.08 -1.55
CA ARG A 181 4.70 -1.65 -1.86
C ARG A 181 6.02 -1.02 -1.39
N ASN A 182 6.47 -1.31 -0.17
CA ASN A 182 7.74 -0.80 0.33
C ASN A 182 8.92 -1.29 -0.51
N ALA A 183 8.94 -2.58 -0.87
CA ALA A 183 9.97 -3.14 -1.75
C ALA A 183 10.00 -2.42 -3.10
N ARG A 184 8.84 -2.16 -3.70
CA ARG A 184 8.72 -1.38 -4.94
C ARG A 184 9.23 0.04 -4.78
N ASP A 185 8.83 0.74 -3.72
CA ASP A 185 9.24 2.12 -3.48
C ASP A 185 10.76 2.19 -3.24
N LEU A 186 11.33 1.20 -2.56
CA LEU A 186 12.78 1.02 -2.41
C LEU A 186 13.48 0.73 -3.75
N TYR A 187 12.88 -0.09 -4.59
CA TYR A 187 13.44 -0.47 -5.88
C TYR A 187 13.55 0.73 -6.84
N TYR A 188 12.48 1.52 -6.95
CA TYR A 188 12.45 2.71 -7.81
C TYR A 188 13.03 3.97 -7.15
N ALA A 189 13.48 3.86 -5.93
CA ALA A 189 14.11 4.97 -5.26
C ALA A 189 15.36 5.43 -5.99
N GLY A 190 15.59 6.72 -5.87
CA GLY A 190 16.70 7.33 -6.57
C GLY A 190 16.48 7.45 -8.09
N GLY A 191 15.24 7.24 -8.58
CA GLY A 191 14.94 7.35 -10.02
C GLY A 191 15.53 6.19 -10.83
N PHE A 192 15.68 5.00 -10.24
CA PHE A 192 16.14 3.82 -10.98
C PHE A 192 15.12 3.48 -12.07
N GLU A 193 15.59 3.31 -13.28
CA GLU A 193 14.85 2.85 -14.44
C GLU A 193 15.66 1.81 -15.19
N HIS A 194 15.01 0.77 -15.68
CA HIS A 194 15.63 -0.26 -16.48
C HIS A 194 14.86 -0.41 -17.80
N GLU A 195 15.52 -0.17 -18.94
CA GLU A 195 14.86 -0.06 -20.24
C GLU A 195 14.29 -1.41 -20.75
N THR A 196 14.91 -2.53 -20.37
CA THR A 196 14.57 -3.87 -20.85
C THR A 196 13.91 -4.73 -19.78
N GLN A 197 13.52 -4.16 -18.63
CA GLN A 197 12.90 -4.88 -17.53
C GLN A 197 11.49 -4.35 -17.22
N GLU A 198 10.56 -5.26 -16.99
CA GLU A 198 9.25 -4.99 -16.41
C GLU A 198 9.13 -5.67 -15.05
N ALA A 199 9.21 -4.89 -13.97
CA ALA A 199 9.20 -5.42 -12.61
C ALA A 199 7.80 -5.31 -11.96
N SER A 200 7.29 -6.44 -11.47
CA SER A 200 6.02 -6.55 -10.74
C SER A 200 6.27 -6.80 -9.26
N PHE A 201 5.76 -5.93 -8.38
CA PHE A 201 5.82 -6.08 -6.92
C PHE A 201 4.44 -6.38 -6.38
N LEU A 202 4.20 -7.60 -5.93
CA LEU A 202 2.88 -8.09 -5.56
C LEU A 202 2.91 -8.76 -4.17
N SER A 203 1.85 -8.57 -3.40
CA SER A 203 1.56 -9.52 -2.33
C SER A 203 1.10 -10.84 -2.94
N TYR A 204 1.15 -11.92 -2.17
CA TYR A 204 0.68 -13.21 -2.65
C TYR A 204 -0.80 -13.15 -3.10
N ARG A 205 -1.64 -12.40 -2.38
CA ARG A 205 -3.03 -12.17 -2.78
C ARG A 205 -3.12 -11.46 -4.13
N GLU A 206 -2.37 -10.38 -4.33
CA GLU A 206 -2.34 -9.65 -5.61
C GLU A 206 -1.74 -10.51 -6.74
N PHE A 207 -0.80 -11.38 -6.41
CA PHE A 207 -0.29 -12.39 -7.35
C PHE A 207 -1.41 -13.36 -7.80
N ILE A 208 -2.21 -13.90 -6.88
CA ILE A 208 -3.39 -14.71 -7.21
C ILE A 208 -4.36 -13.90 -8.08
N GLU A 209 -4.65 -12.65 -7.72
CA GLU A 209 -5.50 -11.76 -8.51
C GLU A 209 -4.94 -11.49 -9.91
N SER A 210 -3.61 -11.52 -10.11
CA SER A 210 -2.97 -11.37 -11.43
C SER A 210 -3.19 -12.61 -12.34
N ILE A 211 -3.43 -13.77 -11.76
CA ILE A 211 -3.87 -14.96 -12.50
C ILE A 211 -5.37 -14.85 -12.78
N ARG A 212 -6.15 -14.64 -11.74
CA ARG A 212 -7.59 -14.40 -11.77
C ARG A 212 -8.03 -13.75 -10.46
N VAL A 213 -8.98 -12.83 -10.50
CA VAL A 213 -9.57 -12.24 -9.28
C VAL A 213 -10.59 -13.21 -8.69
N PRO A 214 -10.40 -13.68 -7.44
CA PRO A 214 -11.37 -14.55 -6.78
C PRO A 214 -12.71 -13.83 -6.57
N GLN A 215 -13.80 -14.57 -6.60
CA GLN A 215 -15.10 -14.05 -6.21
C GLN A 215 -15.23 -14.06 -4.68
N GLY A 216 -15.77 -13.00 -4.13
CA GLY A 216 -15.92 -12.85 -2.68
C GLY A 216 -14.64 -12.32 -2.00
N ARG A 217 -14.45 -12.67 -0.74
CA ARG A 217 -13.30 -12.24 0.07
C ARG A 217 -12.59 -13.42 0.74
N GLU A 218 -11.33 -13.23 1.10
CA GLU A 218 -10.55 -14.23 1.83
C GLU A 218 -11.15 -14.49 3.22
N ALA A 219 -11.25 -15.76 3.59
CA ALA A 219 -11.67 -16.19 4.92
C ALA A 219 -10.60 -15.85 5.95
N ALA A 220 -10.91 -14.94 6.86
CA ALA A 220 -10.05 -14.55 7.97
C ALA A 220 -10.31 -15.44 9.21
N TRP A 221 -9.37 -15.42 10.17
CA TRP A 221 -9.55 -16.08 11.47
C TRP A 221 -10.88 -15.73 12.15
N ARG A 222 -11.28 -14.46 12.14
CA ARG A 222 -12.56 -14.00 12.75
C ARG A 222 -13.78 -14.67 12.11
N ASP A 223 -13.77 -14.89 10.80
CA ASP A 223 -14.86 -15.57 10.09
C ASP A 223 -14.94 -17.03 10.48
N PHE A 224 -13.77 -17.72 10.47
CA PHE A 224 -13.68 -19.11 10.88
C PHE A 224 -14.09 -19.30 12.32
N ARG A 225 -13.61 -18.47 13.25
CA ARG A 225 -13.97 -18.54 14.68
C ARG A 225 -15.48 -18.40 14.86
N GLY A 226 -16.12 -17.38 14.24
CA GLY A 226 -17.56 -17.21 14.32
C GLY A 226 -18.36 -18.37 13.71
N TRP A 227 -17.83 -19.00 12.68
CA TRP A 227 -18.41 -20.20 12.10
C TRP A 227 -18.17 -21.44 12.99
N PHE A 228 -16.97 -21.63 13.51
CA PHE A 228 -16.61 -22.77 14.37
C PHE A 228 -17.45 -22.81 15.65
N GLU A 229 -17.73 -21.65 16.27
CA GLU A 229 -18.58 -21.61 17.49
C GLU A 229 -19.97 -22.22 17.23
N ARG A 230 -20.52 -22.08 16.02
CA ARG A 230 -21.79 -22.74 15.64
C ARG A 230 -21.64 -24.25 15.45
N GLN A 231 -20.42 -24.74 15.21
CA GLN A 231 -20.10 -26.17 15.05
C GLN A 231 -19.58 -26.81 16.35
N ARG A 232 -19.36 -26.01 17.40
CA ARG A 232 -18.66 -26.42 18.64
C ARG A 232 -19.24 -27.66 19.31
N GLN A 233 -20.55 -27.87 19.26
CA GLN A 233 -21.17 -29.08 19.86
C GLN A 233 -20.74 -30.39 19.19
N ALA A 234 -20.48 -30.33 17.86
CA ALA A 234 -20.02 -31.49 17.10
C ALA A 234 -18.51 -31.75 17.21
N PHE A 235 -17.73 -30.71 17.60
CA PHE A 235 -16.26 -30.72 17.61
C PHE A 235 -15.69 -30.21 18.94
N ARG A 236 -16.22 -30.72 20.07
CA ARG A 236 -15.89 -30.24 21.43
C ARG A 236 -14.41 -30.43 21.81
N ASP A 237 -13.76 -31.44 21.25
CA ASP A 237 -12.39 -31.82 21.57
C ASP A 237 -11.35 -31.12 20.67
N LEU A 238 -11.80 -30.24 19.77
CA LEU A 238 -10.93 -29.48 18.90
C LEU A 238 -10.81 -28.04 19.38
N ASP A 239 -9.58 -27.54 19.44
CA ASP A 239 -9.32 -26.12 19.57
C ASP A 239 -9.53 -25.40 18.22
N ALA A 240 -10.29 -24.31 18.22
CA ALA A 240 -10.64 -23.59 17.00
C ALA A 240 -9.44 -23.05 16.25
N HIS A 241 -8.47 -22.47 17.00
CA HIS A 241 -7.29 -21.86 16.37
C HIS A 241 -6.37 -22.93 15.78
N GLN A 242 -6.10 -23.99 16.55
CA GLN A 242 -5.31 -25.11 16.06
C GLN A 242 -5.97 -25.78 14.85
N ALA A 243 -7.29 -25.92 14.85
CA ALA A 243 -8.02 -26.49 13.71
C ALA A 243 -7.89 -25.62 12.46
N PHE A 244 -8.02 -24.29 12.58
CA PHE A 244 -7.86 -23.39 11.46
C PHE A 244 -6.45 -23.44 10.88
N GLU A 245 -5.44 -23.44 11.72
CA GLU A 245 -4.04 -23.53 11.31
C GLU A 245 -3.70 -24.87 10.65
N GLU A 246 -4.21 -25.98 11.18
CA GLU A 246 -3.98 -27.31 10.60
C GLU A 246 -4.67 -27.47 9.24
N ILE A 247 -5.88 -26.96 9.10
CA ILE A 247 -6.61 -26.95 7.82
C ILE A 247 -5.77 -26.21 6.76
N ARG A 248 -5.31 -25.00 7.11
CA ARG A 248 -4.57 -24.15 6.17
C ARG A 248 -3.12 -24.60 5.98
N GLY A 249 -2.43 -24.97 7.06
CA GLY A 249 -1.00 -25.28 7.04
C GLY A 249 -0.66 -26.70 6.63
N VAL A 250 -1.59 -27.65 6.75
CA VAL A 250 -1.35 -29.07 6.49
C VAL A 250 -2.28 -29.62 5.41
N ILE A 251 -3.60 -29.60 5.65
CA ILE A 251 -4.56 -30.30 4.77
C ILE A 251 -4.61 -29.62 3.41
N ALA A 252 -4.76 -28.28 3.39
CA ALA A 252 -4.88 -27.50 2.16
C ALA A 252 -3.54 -27.05 1.57
N ALA A 253 -2.42 -27.18 2.30
CA ALA A 253 -1.11 -26.66 1.89
C ALA A 253 -0.29 -27.60 0.99
N CYS A 254 -0.74 -28.81 0.76
CA CYS A 254 0.02 -29.84 0.06
C CYS A 254 0.13 -29.56 -1.43
N VAL A 255 1.32 -29.77 -1.99
CA VAL A 255 1.56 -29.64 -3.43
C VAL A 255 0.97 -30.85 -4.16
N GLY A 256 0.14 -30.61 -5.18
CA GLY A 256 -0.49 -31.65 -5.99
C GLY A 256 -1.92 -31.99 -5.58
N GLY A 257 -2.49 -31.26 -4.63
CA GLY A 257 -3.88 -31.37 -4.22
C GLY A 257 -4.08 -31.35 -2.72
N VAL A 258 -5.32 -31.21 -2.29
CA VAL A 258 -5.70 -31.35 -0.88
C VAL A 258 -5.34 -32.76 -0.39
N LEU A 259 -4.78 -32.89 0.80
CA LEU A 259 -4.53 -34.22 1.37
C LEU A 259 -5.84 -35.00 1.45
N SER A 260 -5.82 -36.25 0.96
CA SER A 260 -6.96 -37.13 1.15
C SER A 260 -7.12 -37.48 2.64
N ARG A 261 -8.33 -37.90 3.02
CA ARG A 261 -8.62 -38.32 4.39
C ARG A 261 -7.65 -39.38 4.87
N SER A 262 -7.41 -40.41 4.08
CA SER A 262 -6.48 -41.49 4.41
C SER A 262 -5.03 -41.02 4.52
N ALA A 263 -4.59 -40.13 3.63
CA ALA A 263 -3.24 -39.55 3.68
C ALA A 263 -3.07 -38.68 4.92
N TYR A 264 -4.08 -37.89 5.27
CA TYR A 264 -4.05 -37.05 6.47
C TYR A 264 -4.00 -37.87 7.76
N GLN A 265 -4.81 -38.94 7.84
CA GLN A 265 -4.79 -39.85 8.98
C GLN A 265 -3.45 -40.57 9.14
N ALA A 266 -2.80 -40.91 8.02
CA ALA A 266 -1.50 -41.61 8.00
C ALA A 266 -0.30 -40.70 8.27
N LEU A 267 -0.49 -39.38 8.44
CA LEU A 267 0.61 -38.48 8.73
C LEU A 267 1.42 -38.89 9.96
N GLY A 268 2.72 -38.71 9.87
CA GLY A 268 3.63 -38.94 11.00
C GLY A 268 3.40 -37.92 12.14
N VAL A 269 3.99 -38.27 13.29
CA VAL A 269 3.88 -37.46 14.53
C VAL A 269 4.28 -36.00 14.35
N ARG A 270 5.24 -35.71 13.45
CA ARG A 270 5.78 -34.36 13.21
C ARG A 270 5.10 -33.63 12.05
N GLN A 271 4.07 -34.19 11.46
CA GLN A 271 3.41 -33.65 10.28
C GLN A 271 1.99 -33.12 10.56
N SER A 272 1.52 -33.26 11.80
CA SER A 272 0.23 -32.77 12.27
C SER A 272 0.31 -32.44 13.77
N ILE A 273 -0.31 -31.32 14.16
CA ILE A 273 -0.43 -30.97 15.59
C ILE A 273 -1.53 -31.78 16.30
N PHE A 274 -2.37 -32.52 15.54
CA PHE A 274 -3.46 -33.30 16.08
C PHE A 274 -3.06 -34.78 16.26
N ALA A 275 -3.51 -35.36 17.37
CA ALA A 275 -3.38 -36.77 17.63
C ALA A 275 -4.15 -37.60 16.60
N PRO A 276 -3.74 -38.85 16.25
CA PRO A 276 -4.42 -39.66 15.22
C PRO A 276 -5.92 -39.80 15.47
N GLU A 277 -6.32 -39.87 16.74
CA GLU A 277 -7.70 -40.03 17.19
C GLU A 277 -8.55 -38.79 16.84
N GLN A 278 -7.95 -37.61 16.88
CA GLN A 278 -8.62 -36.34 16.59
C GLN A 278 -8.67 -36.02 15.09
N ARG A 279 -7.82 -36.63 14.28
CA ARG A 279 -7.66 -36.33 12.85
C ARG A 279 -8.91 -36.63 12.04
N GLN A 280 -9.68 -37.66 12.45
CA GLN A 280 -10.95 -37.97 11.82
C GLN A 280 -11.93 -36.79 11.97
N ALA A 281 -12.13 -36.31 13.20
CA ALA A 281 -13.02 -35.19 13.50
C ALA A 281 -12.57 -33.90 12.82
N LEU A 282 -11.24 -33.66 12.80
CA LEU A 282 -10.71 -32.48 12.10
C LEU A 282 -10.93 -32.55 10.58
N TYR A 283 -10.80 -33.73 9.96
CA TYR A 283 -11.06 -33.85 8.53
C TYR A 283 -12.55 -33.67 8.20
N ASP A 284 -13.45 -34.15 9.07
CA ASP A 284 -14.90 -33.91 8.96
C ASP A 284 -15.22 -32.39 9.08
N LEU A 285 -14.52 -31.69 9.98
CA LEU A 285 -14.59 -30.22 10.10
C LEU A 285 -14.09 -29.54 8.83
N PHE A 286 -12.98 -30.02 8.25
CA PHE A 286 -12.42 -29.48 7.00
C PHE A 286 -13.41 -29.63 5.82
N GLU A 287 -14.09 -30.75 5.70
CA GLU A 287 -15.10 -30.93 4.63
C GLU A 287 -16.25 -29.94 4.78
N ARG A 288 -16.70 -29.70 6.03
CA ARG A 288 -17.71 -28.66 6.31
C ARG A 288 -17.18 -27.25 6.03
N TYR A 289 -15.93 -26.97 6.37
CA TYR A 289 -15.27 -25.70 6.07
C TYR A 289 -15.23 -25.45 4.57
N ARG A 290 -14.84 -26.43 3.78
CA ARG A 290 -14.79 -26.36 2.32
C ARG A 290 -16.15 -26.11 1.70
N ALA A 291 -17.22 -26.69 2.24
CA ALA A 291 -18.59 -26.44 1.79
C ALA A 291 -19.09 -25.03 2.18
N TRP A 292 -18.74 -24.57 3.40
CA TRP A 292 -19.15 -23.27 3.93
C TRP A 292 -18.56 -22.06 3.17
N LEU A 293 -17.34 -22.15 2.65
CA LEU A 293 -16.69 -21.05 1.95
C LEU A 293 -17.54 -20.48 0.80
N PRO A 294 -17.97 -21.26 -0.22
CA PRO A 294 -18.76 -20.73 -1.33
C PRO A 294 -20.15 -20.26 -0.88
N GLU A 295 -20.76 -20.90 0.12
CA GLU A 295 -22.08 -20.51 0.65
C GLU A 295 -22.09 -19.10 1.23
N THR A 296 -20.94 -18.64 1.75
CA THR A 296 -20.79 -17.34 2.38
C THR A 296 -20.02 -16.31 1.53
N GLY A 297 -19.69 -16.66 0.30
CA GLY A 297 -18.89 -15.81 -0.58
C GLY A 297 -17.46 -15.60 -0.07
N LEU A 298 -16.92 -16.62 0.60
CA LEU A 298 -15.56 -16.64 1.08
C LEU A 298 -14.69 -17.57 0.26
N TYR A 299 -13.37 -17.34 0.27
CA TYR A 299 -12.40 -18.25 -0.32
C TYR A 299 -11.18 -18.46 0.58
N ASP A 300 -10.48 -19.58 0.37
CA ASP A 300 -9.19 -19.88 0.98
C ASP A 300 -8.08 -19.85 -0.06
N LEU A 301 -6.98 -19.15 0.23
CA LEU A 301 -5.88 -18.95 -0.72
C LEU A 301 -5.16 -20.24 -1.12
N ASN A 302 -5.10 -21.25 -0.24
CA ASN A 302 -4.47 -22.52 -0.58
C ASN A 302 -5.35 -23.37 -1.50
N LEU A 303 -6.66 -23.38 -1.23
CA LEU A 303 -7.64 -24.09 -2.09
C LEU A 303 -7.65 -23.46 -3.49
N ILE A 304 -7.64 -22.11 -3.57
CA ILE A 304 -7.51 -21.40 -4.84
C ILE A 304 -6.19 -21.73 -5.54
N ALA A 305 -5.06 -21.76 -4.80
CA ALA A 305 -3.77 -22.08 -5.37
C ALA A 305 -3.74 -23.46 -6.03
N GLN A 306 -4.43 -24.42 -5.45
CA GLN A 306 -4.57 -25.76 -6.04
C GLN A 306 -5.46 -25.77 -7.27
N GLU A 307 -6.62 -25.15 -7.18
CA GLU A 307 -7.60 -25.09 -8.27
C GLU A 307 -7.01 -24.35 -9.49
N TRP A 308 -6.32 -23.24 -9.26
CA TRP A 308 -5.80 -22.40 -10.34
C TRP A 308 -4.38 -22.75 -10.78
N ALA A 309 -3.81 -23.81 -10.25
CA ALA A 309 -2.51 -24.28 -10.71
C ALA A 309 -2.47 -24.56 -12.21
N SER A 310 -3.57 -25.00 -12.83
CA SER A 310 -3.69 -25.20 -14.27
C SER A 310 -3.82 -23.91 -15.09
N LEU A 311 -4.24 -22.80 -14.45
CA LEU A 311 -4.41 -21.50 -15.08
C LEU A 311 -3.10 -20.69 -15.12
N ALA A 312 -2.15 -21.02 -14.23
CA ALA A 312 -0.86 -20.33 -14.15
C ALA A 312 -0.01 -20.69 -15.39
N ALA A 313 0.27 -19.66 -16.19
CA ALA A 313 1.16 -19.77 -17.36
C ALA A 313 2.58 -19.31 -16.98
N ALA A 314 3.59 -19.87 -17.65
CA ALA A 314 4.96 -19.37 -17.60
C ALA A 314 5.00 -17.96 -18.19
N ARG A 315 5.52 -17.00 -17.42
CA ARG A 315 5.50 -15.58 -17.77
C ARG A 315 6.78 -14.85 -17.35
N TYR A 316 7.31 -15.16 -16.18
CA TYR A 316 8.39 -14.36 -15.59
C TYR A 316 9.76 -14.98 -15.91
N ASP A 317 10.69 -14.13 -16.30
CA ASP A 317 12.09 -14.49 -16.50
C ASP A 317 12.80 -14.71 -15.15
N PHE A 318 12.37 -14.00 -14.11
CA PHE A 318 12.94 -14.14 -12.77
C PHE A 318 11.89 -13.89 -11.67
N VAL A 319 12.00 -14.65 -10.58
CA VAL A 319 11.11 -14.52 -9.42
C VAL A 319 11.88 -14.34 -8.13
N VAL A 320 11.51 -13.33 -7.35
CA VAL A 320 11.93 -13.16 -5.96
C VAL A 320 10.76 -13.45 -5.04
N VAL A 321 10.98 -14.31 -4.02
CA VAL A 321 10.03 -14.50 -2.93
C VAL A 321 10.69 -14.07 -1.63
N ASP A 322 10.20 -12.97 -1.07
CA ASP A 322 10.64 -12.47 0.24
C ASP A 322 9.70 -12.94 1.36
N GLU A 323 10.28 -13.22 2.54
CA GLU A 323 9.58 -13.84 3.68
C GLU A 323 8.92 -15.18 3.28
N VAL A 324 9.65 -16.02 2.55
CA VAL A 324 9.14 -17.29 1.99
C VAL A 324 8.54 -18.22 3.04
N GLN A 325 8.95 -18.13 4.31
CA GLN A 325 8.38 -18.92 5.40
C GLN A 325 6.91 -18.59 5.70
N ASP A 326 6.38 -17.51 5.14
CA ASP A 326 4.97 -17.11 5.27
C ASP A 326 4.08 -17.71 4.18
N LEU A 327 4.69 -18.26 3.14
CA LEU A 327 3.97 -18.96 2.09
C LEU A 327 3.91 -20.46 2.39
N THR A 328 2.77 -21.06 2.10
CA THR A 328 2.63 -22.51 2.16
C THR A 328 3.29 -23.16 0.94
N ALA A 329 3.55 -24.47 1.01
CA ALA A 329 4.19 -25.18 -0.08
C ALA A 329 3.41 -25.08 -1.41
N VAL A 330 2.08 -25.15 -1.37
CA VAL A 330 1.23 -25.01 -2.57
C VAL A 330 1.29 -23.59 -3.14
N GLN A 331 1.35 -22.59 -2.27
CA GLN A 331 1.47 -21.19 -2.68
C GLN A 331 2.81 -20.92 -3.37
N LEU A 332 3.91 -21.39 -2.76
CA LEU A 332 5.23 -21.28 -3.36
C LEU A 332 5.32 -22.04 -4.69
N ALA A 333 4.77 -23.25 -4.77
CA ALA A 333 4.76 -24.03 -5.99
C ALA A 333 4.01 -23.31 -7.12
N LEU A 334 2.90 -22.64 -6.82
CA LEU A 334 2.15 -21.85 -7.78
C LEU A 334 2.97 -20.66 -8.30
N VAL A 335 3.63 -19.94 -7.42
CA VAL A 335 4.51 -18.82 -7.80
C VAL A 335 5.63 -19.31 -8.73
N LEU A 336 6.33 -20.35 -8.35
CA LEU A 336 7.46 -20.89 -9.14
C LEU A 336 7.02 -21.49 -10.47
N LYS A 337 5.78 -21.94 -10.58
CA LYS A 337 5.21 -22.44 -11.86
C LYS A 337 5.10 -21.35 -12.92
N THR A 338 5.10 -20.08 -12.53
CA THR A 338 5.06 -18.95 -13.48
C THR A 338 6.39 -18.57 -14.08
N LEU A 339 7.49 -19.25 -13.71
CA LEU A 339 8.81 -19.08 -14.32
C LEU A 339 8.86 -19.66 -15.74
N ILE A 340 9.43 -18.90 -16.69
CA ILE A 340 9.72 -19.35 -18.05
C ILE A 340 10.84 -20.42 -18.02
N ALA A 341 11.90 -20.14 -17.27
CA ALA A 341 13.00 -21.08 -17.12
C ALA A 341 13.12 -21.54 -15.65
N PRO A 342 13.04 -22.85 -15.37
CA PRO A 342 13.24 -23.36 -14.03
C PRO A 342 14.57 -22.90 -13.42
N GLY A 343 14.56 -22.53 -12.15
CA GLY A 343 15.77 -22.12 -11.45
C GLY A 343 16.09 -20.60 -11.49
N GLN A 344 15.33 -19.81 -12.23
CA GLN A 344 15.49 -18.36 -12.26
C GLN A 344 14.76 -17.71 -11.09
N PHE A 345 15.23 -17.98 -9.87
CA PHE A 345 14.59 -17.44 -8.66
C PHE A 345 15.57 -17.13 -7.53
N LEU A 346 15.12 -16.27 -6.63
CA LEU A 346 15.74 -16.00 -5.33
C LEU A 346 14.67 -16.10 -4.24
N LEU A 347 14.86 -17.01 -3.28
CA LEU A 347 13.99 -17.17 -2.13
C LEU A 347 14.71 -16.67 -0.89
N CYS A 348 14.06 -15.83 -0.07
CA CYS A 348 14.65 -15.42 1.19
C CYS A 348 13.63 -15.47 2.34
N GLY A 349 14.15 -15.76 3.55
CA GLY A 349 13.31 -15.86 4.74
C GLY A 349 14.05 -16.25 6.02
N ASP A 350 13.26 -16.44 7.08
CA ASP A 350 13.73 -16.85 8.41
C ASP A 350 12.78 -17.87 9.04
N SER A 351 13.19 -19.12 9.14
CA SER A 351 12.39 -20.19 9.75
C SER A 351 12.15 -19.99 11.26
N ASN A 352 12.90 -19.14 11.93
CA ASN A 352 12.68 -18.84 13.36
C ASN A 352 11.56 -17.81 13.56
N GLN A 353 11.05 -17.19 12.49
CA GLN A 353 9.92 -16.27 12.52
C GLN A 353 8.57 -16.92 12.15
N ILE A 354 8.49 -18.23 12.11
CA ILE A 354 7.25 -18.94 11.85
C ILE A 354 6.40 -18.91 13.12
N VAL A 355 5.32 -18.16 13.08
CA VAL A 355 4.29 -18.06 14.14
C VAL A 355 3.02 -18.81 13.79
N HIS A 356 3.01 -19.55 12.71
CA HIS A 356 1.95 -20.44 12.27
C HIS A 356 2.48 -21.87 12.14
N PRO A 357 1.78 -22.89 12.54
CA PRO A 357 2.18 -24.28 12.33
C PRO A 357 1.98 -24.68 10.85
N ASN A 358 2.76 -24.09 9.96
CA ASN A 358 2.73 -24.39 8.52
C ASN A 358 3.74 -25.47 8.12
N PHE A 359 4.43 -26.06 9.09
CA PHE A 359 5.47 -27.07 8.87
C PHE A 359 6.55 -26.69 7.85
N PHE A 360 6.78 -25.40 7.67
CA PHE A 360 7.82 -24.91 6.79
C PHE A 360 9.20 -25.46 7.20
N SER A 361 9.96 -25.94 6.22
CA SER A 361 11.38 -26.22 6.38
C SER A 361 12.13 -25.97 5.06
N TRP A 362 13.36 -25.56 5.16
CA TRP A 362 14.22 -25.39 3.98
C TRP A 362 14.41 -26.70 3.23
N SER A 363 14.35 -27.83 3.91
CA SER A 363 14.39 -29.16 3.30
C SER A 363 13.19 -29.41 2.39
N GLN A 364 11.99 -28.96 2.78
CA GLN A 364 10.81 -29.02 1.93
C GLN A 364 10.92 -28.10 0.73
N VAL A 365 11.39 -26.86 0.93
CA VAL A 365 11.66 -25.93 -0.16
C VAL A 365 12.65 -26.55 -1.16
N LYS A 366 13.74 -27.13 -0.68
CA LYS A 366 14.70 -27.87 -1.54
C LYS A 366 14.06 -29.02 -2.28
N SER A 367 13.14 -29.78 -1.67
CA SER A 367 12.49 -30.94 -2.29
C SER A 367 11.60 -30.55 -3.47
N LEU A 368 11.10 -29.33 -3.52
CA LEU A 368 10.33 -28.82 -4.67
C LEU A 368 11.19 -28.80 -5.95
N PHE A 369 12.51 -28.69 -5.79
CA PHE A 369 13.45 -28.59 -6.91
C PHE A 369 14.12 -29.95 -7.28
N TRP A 370 14.06 -30.95 -6.40
CA TRP A 370 14.65 -32.27 -6.68
C TRP A 370 13.95 -33.02 -7.83
N ARG A 371 12.77 -32.58 -8.20
CA ARG A 371 12.07 -33.13 -9.38
C ARG A 371 12.78 -32.79 -10.69
N GLU A 372 13.70 -31.81 -10.69
CA GLU A 372 14.54 -31.43 -11.82
C GLU A 372 16.02 -31.65 -11.47
N PRO A 373 16.69 -32.69 -12.01
CA PRO A 373 18.07 -33.03 -11.65
C PRO A 373 19.08 -31.89 -11.88
N ALA A 374 18.86 -31.04 -12.88
CA ALA A 374 19.71 -29.90 -13.17
C ALA A 374 19.65 -28.81 -12.08
N LEU A 375 18.52 -28.66 -11.39
CA LEU A 375 18.36 -27.72 -10.26
C LEU A 375 18.92 -28.28 -8.97
N ALA A 376 18.79 -29.57 -8.72
CA ALA A 376 19.29 -30.22 -7.52
C ALA A 376 20.81 -30.04 -7.32
N GLN A 377 21.59 -30.00 -8.40
CA GLN A 377 23.04 -29.79 -8.38
C GLN A 377 23.44 -28.32 -8.23
N ARG A 378 22.58 -27.37 -8.57
CA ARG A 378 22.88 -25.93 -8.60
C ARG A 378 22.37 -25.14 -7.38
N GLN A 379 21.61 -25.78 -6.48
CA GLN A 379 21.05 -25.10 -5.32
C GLN A 379 22.12 -24.52 -4.42
N GLN A 380 22.13 -23.21 -4.26
CA GLN A 380 23.01 -22.51 -3.35
C GLN A 380 22.16 -21.92 -2.21
N LEU A 381 22.35 -22.47 -1.03
CA LEU A 381 21.78 -21.91 0.20
C LEU A 381 22.89 -21.13 0.93
N ARG A 382 22.54 -19.92 1.33
CA ARG A 382 23.42 -19.00 2.06
C ARG A 382 22.76 -18.48 3.29
N VAL A 383 23.54 -18.30 4.34
CA VAL A 383 23.03 -17.80 5.63
C VAL A 383 23.63 -16.41 5.91
N LEU A 384 22.76 -15.47 6.23
CA LEU A 384 23.10 -14.13 6.71
C LEU A 384 22.94 -14.11 8.24
N THR A 385 24.02 -14.00 8.96
CA THR A 385 24.05 -14.01 10.43
C THR A 385 23.98 -12.61 11.04
N ALA A 386 24.40 -11.58 10.30
CA ALA A 386 24.39 -10.22 10.79
C ALA A 386 22.97 -9.69 11.05
N ASN A 387 22.80 -8.96 12.16
CA ASN A 387 21.55 -8.28 12.51
C ASN A 387 21.86 -6.80 12.78
N PHE A 388 21.31 -5.94 11.95
CA PHE A 388 21.51 -4.49 12.02
C PHE A 388 20.31 -3.76 12.64
N ARG A 389 19.30 -4.51 13.10
CA ARG A 389 18.02 -3.98 13.62
C ARG A 389 18.01 -3.82 15.11
N ASN A 390 18.26 -4.94 15.80
CA ASN A 390 18.03 -5.02 17.24
C ASN A 390 19.27 -4.59 18.02
N ALA A 391 19.06 -4.01 19.20
CA ALA A 391 20.13 -3.78 20.14
C ALA A 391 20.85 -5.09 20.51
N ASP A 392 22.13 -5.02 20.83
CA ASP A 392 23.00 -6.18 21.13
C ASP A 392 22.42 -7.04 22.25
N VAL A 393 21.88 -6.42 23.29
CA VAL A 393 21.25 -7.14 24.43
C VAL A 393 20.02 -7.95 23.99
N THR A 394 19.24 -7.43 23.07
CA THR A 394 18.06 -8.13 22.51
C THR A 394 18.51 -9.27 21.59
N ALA A 395 19.54 -9.05 20.77
CA ALA A 395 20.11 -10.11 19.91
C ALA A 395 20.70 -11.26 20.75
N GLN A 396 21.42 -10.96 21.84
CA GLN A 396 21.94 -11.97 22.77
C GLN A 396 20.82 -12.76 23.45
N LEU A 397 19.75 -12.08 23.88
CA LEU A 397 18.60 -12.73 24.48
C LEU A 397 17.91 -13.67 23.47
N ALA A 398 17.71 -13.21 22.23
CA ALA A 398 17.18 -14.02 21.14
C ALA A 398 18.06 -15.25 20.85
N ASN A 399 19.39 -15.10 20.85
CA ASN A 399 20.33 -16.20 20.71
C ASN A 399 20.19 -17.24 21.85
N THR A 400 20.03 -16.77 23.09
CA THR A 400 19.79 -17.68 24.22
C THR A 400 18.50 -18.48 24.03
N LEU A 401 17.44 -17.83 23.54
CA LEU A 401 16.17 -18.48 23.21
C LEU A 401 16.33 -19.53 22.10
N LEU A 402 17.13 -19.24 21.04
CA LEU A 402 17.43 -20.19 19.98
C LEU A 402 18.23 -21.41 20.50
N LYS A 403 19.15 -21.21 21.45
CA LYS A 403 19.86 -22.31 22.11
C LYS A 403 18.92 -23.19 22.92
N ILE A 404 18.00 -22.61 23.70
CA ILE A 404 16.94 -23.34 24.41
C ILE A 404 16.10 -24.16 23.43
N LYS A 405 15.64 -23.53 22.36
CA LYS A 405 14.88 -24.19 21.29
C LYS A 405 15.60 -25.40 20.73
N GLN A 406 16.87 -25.26 20.41
CA GLN A 406 17.67 -26.34 19.83
C GLN A 406 17.90 -27.48 20.83
N GLN A 407 18.19 -27.18 22.09
CA GLN A 407 18.39 -28.20 23.12
C GLN A 407 17.13 -29.03 23.37
N ARG A 408 15.97 -28.40 23.40
CA ARG A 408 14.68 -29.05 23.69
C ARG A 408 14.13 -29.83 22.47
N PHE A 409 14.10 -29.19 21.31
CA PHE A 409 13.39 -29.69 20.12
C PHE A 409 14.32 -30.28 19.05
N GLY A 410 15.62 -30.07 19.19
CA GLY A 410 16.59 -30.36 18.12
C GLY A 410 16.47 -29.36 16.95
N SER A 411 17.22 -29.65 15.89
CA SER A 411 17.23 -28.83 14.69
C SER A 411 16.09 -29.20 13.76
N VAL A 412 15.39 -28.21 13.24
CA VAL A 412 14.37 -28.40 12.18
C VAL A 412 15.06 -28.82 10.87
N ASP A 413 16.10 -28.09 10.51
CA ASP A 413 16.99 -28.35 9.39
C ASP A 413 18.41 -27.82 9.73
N ARG A 414 19.38 -28.09 8.86
CA ARG A 414 20.76 -27.64 9.07
C ARG A 414 20.89 -26.12 8.92
N GLU A 415 20.11 -25.55 8.08
CA GLU A 415 20.18 -24.16 7.62
C GLU A 415 19.61 -23.18 8.65
N SER A 416 18.74 -23.64 9.53
CA SER A 416 18.16 -22.83 10.62
C SER A 416 19.06 -22.76 11.87
N ASN A 417 20.21 -23.44 11.87
CA ASN A 417 21.13 -23.50 13.00
C ASN A 417 22.20 -22.42 12.91
N PHE A 418 21.83 -21.18 13.11
CA PHE A 418 22.77 -20.07 13.21
C PHE A 418 22.41 -19.16 14.38
N LEU A 419 23.40 -18.50 14.94
CA LEU A 419 23.23 -17.45 15.93
C LEU A 419 23.29 -16.08 15.24
N ILE A 420 22.54 -15.15 15.77
CA ILE A 420 22.50 -13.77 15.30
C ILE A 420 23.80 -13.08 15.75
N GLN A 421 24.51 -12.47 14.83
CA GLN A 421 25.64 -11.60 15.11
C GLN A 421 25.15 -10.15 15.16
N ALA A 422 25.31 -9.51 16.30
CA ALA A 422 24.93 -8.11 16.45
C ALA A 422 25.81 -7.23 15.55
N GLY A 423 25.19 -6.42 14.72
CA GLY A 423 25.84 -5.56 13.73
C GLY A 423 26.09 -4.12 14.20
N GLY A 424 26.22 -3.87 15.53
CA GLY A 424 26.42 -2.53 16.09
C GLY A 424 25.15 -1.69 16.17
N GLY A 425 24.05 -2.29 16.58
CA GLY A 425 22.78 -1.59 16.86
C GLY A 425 22.93 -0.51 17.94
N GLU A 426 21.94 0.39 18.06
CA GLU A 426 21.90 1.40 19.13
C GLU A 426 21.81 0.70 20.51
N PRO A 427 22.40 1.29 21.57
CA PRO A 427 22.29 0.73 22.91
C PRO A 427 20.83 0.55 23.33
N GLY A 428 20.51 -0.60 23.90
CA GLY A 428 19.19 -0.95 24.34
C GLY A 428 19.16 -1.59 25.71
N ARG A 429 17.96 -1.86 26.22
CA ARG A 429 17.75 -2.48 27.53
C ARG A 429 16.75 -3.62 27.46
N VAL A 430 16.97 -4.63 28.28
CA VAL A 430 15.99 -5.71 28.52
C VAL A 430 15.72 -5.74 30.02
N GLN A 431 14.45 -5.67 30.41
CA GLN A 431 14.03 -5.70 31.81
C GLN A 431 12.88 -6.69 32.04
N LEU A 432 12.98 -7.47 33.10
CA LEU A 432 11.89 -8.26 33.64
C LEU A 432 11.22 -7.48 34.76
N LEU A 433 9.93 -7.29 34.70
CA LEU A 433 9.11 -6.53 35.64
C LEU A 433 7.97 -7.40 36.16
N SER A 434 7.53 -7.15 37.39
CA SER A 434 6.31 -7.77 37.91
C SER A 434 5.07 -7.06 37.33
N ASP A 435 3.98 -7.81 37.12
CA ASP A 435 2.68 -7.27 36.67
C ASP A 435 1.89 -6.54 37.75
N LYS A 436 2.55 -6.21 38.87
CA LYS A 436 1.95 -5.40 39.93
C LYS A 436 1.41 -4.09 39.38
N GLU A 437 0.27 -3.68 39.94
CA GLU A 437 -0.44 -2.50 39.49
C GLU A 437 0.42 -1.22 39.48
N SER A 438 1.39 -1.08 40.37
CA SER A 438 2.34 0.02 40.41
C SER A 438 3.24 0.04 39.19
N ALA A 439 3.79 -1.11 38.77
CA ALA A 439 4.68 -1.21 37.62
C ALA A 439 3.91 -1.04 36.29
N THR A 440 2.73 -1.63 36.19
CA THR A 440 1.89 -1.48 34.98
C THR A 440 1.38 -0.07 34.81
N ARG A 441 0.99 0.63 35.90
CA ARG A 441 0.62 2.04 35.84
C ARG A 441 1.79 2.96 35.42
N GLU A 442 2.98 2.70 35.91
CA GLU A 442 4.17 3.46 35.52
C GLU A 442 4.47 3.28 34.02
N LEU A 443 4.44 2.03 33.54
CA LEU A 443 4.62 1.71 32.13
C LEU A 443 3.52 2.36 31.27
N ASP A 444 2.25 2.25 31.66
CA ASP A 444 1.15 2.88 30.95
C ASP A 444 1.33 4.40 30.87
N ALA A 445 1.62 5.04 31.98
CA ALA A 445 1.78 6.50 32.01
C ALA A 445 2.87 6.98 31.03
N ARG A 446 3.89 6.17 30.79
CA ARG A 446 5.01 6.48 29.89
C ARG A 446 4.76 6.04 28.46
N THR A 447 3.97 4.99 28.20
CA THR A 447 3.76 4.42 26.84
C THR A 447 2.50 4.91 26.16
N ARG A 448 1.42 5.19 26.90
CA ARG A 448 0.10 5.53 26.32
C ARG A 448 0.07 6.74 25.40
N GLY A 449 1.01 7.68 25.58
CA GLY A 449 1.14 8.87 24.73
C GLY A 449 2.24 8.77 23.67
N SER A 450 2.83 7.58 23.47
CA SER A 450 3.97 7.40 22.56
C SER A 450 3.60 6.50 21.38
N THR A 451 3.98 6.93 20.17
CA THR A 451 3.93 6.10 18.95
C THR A 451 5.15 5.20 18.79
N GLN A 452 6.13 5.30 19.69
CA GLN A 452 7.38 4.52 19.64
C GLN A 452 7.34 3.28 20.53
N ALA A 453 6.27 3.09 21.30
CA ALA A 453 6.11 1.95 22.20
C ALA A 453 4.84 1.18 21.89
N ALA A 454 4.93 -0.15 21.90
CA ALA A 454 3.78 -1.03 21.70
C ALA A 454 3.74 -2.13 22.76
N VAL A 455 2.52 -2.60 23.05
CA VAL A 455 2.26 -3.73 23.95
C VAL A 455 1.94 -4.95 23.12
N LEU A 456 2.64 -6.05 23.36
CA LEU A 456 2.41 -7.32 22.67
C LEU A 456 1.92 -8.39 23.65
N VAL A 457 0.93 -9.15 23.20
CA VAL A 457 0.41 -10.35 23.87
C VAL A 457 0.55 -11.56 22.95
N LEU A 458 0.48 -12.77 23.51
CA LEU A 458 0.66 -13.98 22.71
C LEU A 458 -0.53 -14.19 21.74
N ARG A 459 -1.75 -14.12 22.24
CA ARG A 459 -2.98 -14.39 21.48
C ARG A 459 -3.88 -13.18 21.39
N ASP A 460 -4.80 -13.22 20.45
CA ASP A 460 -5.77 -12.13 20.22
C ASP A 460 -6.74 -11.94 21.41
N GLU A 461 -7.07 -13.05 22.08
CA GLU A 461 -7.91 -13.08 23.28
C GLU A 461 -7.29 -12.29 24.44
N ASP A 462 -5.96 -12.33 24.58
CA ASP A 462 -5.22 -11.73 25.69
C ASP A 462 -5.18 -10.19 25.59
N LYS A 463 -5.47 -9.63 24.41
CA LYS A 463 -5.56 -8.15 24.21
C LYS A 463 -6.58 -7.49 25.15
N SER A 464 -7.66 -8.19 25.44
CA SER A 464 -8.71 -7.66 26.31
C SER A 464 -8.23 -7.43 27.75
N GLU A 465 -7.36 -8.30 28.25
CA GLU A 465 -6.75 -8.16 29.58
C GLU A 465 -5.68 -7.06 29.58
N ALA A 466 -4.80 -7.06 28.56
CA ALA A 466 -3.78 -6.02 28.43
C ALA A 466 -4.38 -4.60 28.37
N ARG A 467 -5.52 -4.41 27.70
CA ARG A 467 -6.22 -3.12 27.61
C ARG A 467 -6.83 -2.62 28.91
N LYS A 468 -6.95 -3.46 29.95
CA LYS A 468 -7.35 -3.00 31.29
C LYS A 468 -6.21 -2.25 31.99
N HIS A 469 -4.98 -2.56 31.63
CA HIS A 469 -3.77 -2.03 32.24
C HIS A 469 -3.04 -0.99 31.38
N PHE A 470 -3.21 -1.06 30.07
CA PHE A 470 -2.54 -0.18 29.10
C PHE A 470 -3.57 0.55 28.25
N ALA A 471 -3.59 1.88 28.37
CA ALA A 471 -4.49 2.75 27.62
C ALA A 471 -3.97 3.09 26.21
N THR A 472 -2.75 2.65 25.84
CA THR A 472 -2.24 2.83 24.49
C THR A 472 -3.11 2.11 23.46
N PRO A 473 -3.41 2.72 22.29
CA PRO A 473 -4.09 2.01 21.20
C PRO A 473 -3.20 0.97 20.50
N LEU A 474 -1.88 0.97 20.76
CA LEU A 474 -0.89 0.10 20.14
C LEU A 474 -0.74 -1.22 20.91
N VAL A 475 -1.83 -1.98 21.01
CA VAL A 475 -1.86 -3.32 21.60
C VAL A 475 -2.08 -4.34 20.49
N PHE A 476 -1.16 -5.30 20.35
CA PHE A 476 -1.15 -6.29 19.27
C PHE A 476 -0.97 -7.70 19.82
N SER A 477 -1.56 -8.70 19.15
CA SER A 477 -1.10 -10.08 19.30
C SER A 477 0.19 -10.30 18.51
N VAL A 478 0.92 -11.39 18.80
CA VAL A 478 2.16 -11.70 18.08
C VAL A 478 1.96 -11.86 16.58
N HIS A 479 0.81 -12.37 16.15
CA HIS A 479 0.45 -12.50 14.74
C HIS A 479 0.26 -11.13 14.06
N GLU A 480 -0.36 -10.20 14.77
CA GLU A 480 -0.52 -8.83 14.29
C GLU A 480 0.79 -8.05 14.29
N ALA A 481 1.68 -8.34 15.26
CA ALA A 481 2.96 -7.67 15.40
C ALA A 481 3.99 -8.04 14.32
N LYS A 482 3.73 -9.10 13.55
CA LYS A 482 4.61 -9.51 12.46
C LYS A 482 4.73 -8.40 11.40
N GLY A 483 5.97 -8.05 11.06
CA GLY A 483 6.26 -6.92 10.16
C GLY A 483 6.21 -5.53 10.82
N LEU A 484 5.83 -5.45 12.11
CA LEU A 484 5.89 -4.22 12.90
C LEU A 484 7.24 -4.12 13.62
N GLU A 485 7.64 -2.91 13.94
CA GLU A 485 8.85 -2.60 14.68
C GLU A 485 8.63 -1.33 15.49
N TYR A 486 9.05 -1.36 16.77
CA TYR A 486 8.93 -0.23 17.68
C TYR A 486 10.23 -0.04 18.44
N GLU A 487 10.55 1.18 18.83
CA GLU A 487 11.72 1.46 19.68
C GLU A 487 11.66 0.69 21.00
N SER A 488 10.45 0.59 21.58
CA SER A 488 10.21 -0.10 22.83
C SER A 488 9.04 -1.07 22.71
N ILE A 489 9.23 -2.30 23.19
CA ILE A 489 8.19 -3.32 23.24
C ILE A 489 7.95 -3.74 24.68
N VAL A 490 6.68 -3.80 25.06
CA VAL A 490 6.22 -4.37 26.32
C VAL A 490 5.55 -5.72 26.03
N LEU A 491 6.13 -6.82 26.47
CA LEU A 491 5.50 -8.15 26.46
C LEU A 491 4.69 -8.30 27.75
N TYR A 492 3.36 -8.32 27.61
CA TYR A 492 2.49 -8.41 28.80
C TYR A 492 1.97 -9.81 29.01
N ARG A 493 2.32 -10.40 30.17
CA ARG A 493 1.96 -11.75 30.65
C ARG A 493 2.16 -12.85 29.59
N PHE A 494 3.14 -12.63 28.73
CA PHE A 494 3.40 -13.46 27.55
C PHE A 494 3.77 -14.91 27.92
N VAL A 495 4.50 -15.07 29.02
CA VAL A 495 4.91 -16.37 29.58
C VAL A 495 3.95 -16.82 30.67
N SER A 496 3.50 -15.91 31.53
CA SER A 496 2.70 -16.27 32.73
C SER A 496 1.34 -16.84 32.39
N ASP A 497 0.66 -16.32 31.37
CA ASP A 497 -0.65 -16.81 30.92
C ASP A 497 -0.56 -18.17 30.19
N HIS A 498 0.67 -18.59 29.82
CA HIS A 498 0.99 -19.86 29.15
C HIS A 498 2.10 -20.61 29.89
N ARG A 499 2.03 -20.56 31.22
CA ARG A 499 3.06 -21.11 32.13
C ARG A 499 3.38 -22.57 31.87
N SER A 500 2.38 -23.41 31.64
CA SER A 500 2.55 -24.85 31.39
C SER A 500 3.35 -25.10 30.10
N GLU A 501 3.02 -24.40 29.05
CA GLU A 501 3.66 -24.56 27.75
C GLU A 501 5.12 -24.10 27.79
N PHE A 502 5.38 -22.96 28.42
CA PHE A 502 6.76 -22.49 28.60
C PHE A 502 7.57 -23.31 29.59
N ALA A 503 6.93 -23.96 30.60
CA ALA A 503 7.59 -24.91 31.47
C ALA A 503 8.07 -26.16 30.72
N GLU A 504 7.24 -26.68 29.80
CA GLU A 504 7.61 -27.79 28.92
C GLU A 504 8.74 -27.41 27.94
N ILE A 505 8.76 -26.17 27.47
CA ILE A 505 9.83 -25.67 26.59
C ILE A 505 11.21 -25.73 27.26
N VAL A 506 11.28 -25.46 28.55
CA VAL A 506 12.54 -25.43 29.28
C VAL A 506 12.86 -26.76 30.01
N ALA A 507 11.95 -27.74 29.98
CA ALA A 507 12.11 -29.01 30.62
C ALA A 507 13.39 -29.73 30.11
N GLY A 508 14.27 -30.12 31.08
CA GLY A 508 15.52 -30.80 30.77
C GLY A 508 16.61 -29.94 30.08
N VAL A 509 16.47 -28.63 30.06
CA VAL A 509 17.51 -27.70 29.58
C VAL A 509 18.28 -27.18 30.79
N ALA A 510 19.61 -27.36 30.79
CA ALA A 510 20.50 -26.84 31.82
C ALA A 510 21.23 -25.58 31.35
N GLU A 511 21.65 -24.73 32.28
CA GLU A 511 22.44 -23.52 31.96
C GLU A 511 23.74 -23.84 31.23
N THR A 512 24.36 -24.97 31.54
CA THR A 512 25.57 -25.49 30.87
C THR A 512 25.33 -25.78 29.38
N ASP A 513 24.11 -26.17 29.02
CA ASP A 513 23.76 -26.43 27.61
C ASP A 513 23.73 -25.14 26.76
N LEU A 514 23.65 -23.98 27.40
CA LEU A 514 23.53 -22.67 26.75
C LEU A 514 24.89 -21.95 26.54
N LEU A 515 25.98 -22.54 27.01
CA LEU A 515 27.34 -21.97 26.90
C LEU A 515 27.96 -22.15 25.49
N LEU A 516 27.27 -22.80 24.58
CA LEU A 516 27.74 -23.07 23.23
C LEU A 516 27.83 -21.74 22.40
N ASP A 517 28.94 -21.54 21.71
CA ASP A 517 29.14 -20.39 20.83
C ASP A 517 28.54 -20.60 19.43
N THR A 518 28.24 -21.84 19.07
CA THR A 518 27.67 -22.21 17.77
C THR A 518 26.53 -23.22 17.95
N LEU A 519 25.57 -23.17 17.04
CA LEU A 519 24.50 -24.17 16.96
C LEU A 519 24.91 -25.28 15.99
N GLU A 520 25.14 -26.47 16.53
CA GLU A 520 25.37 -27.66 15.72
C GLU A 520 24.07 -28.39 15.42
N TYR A 521 23.99 -29.10 14.27
CA TYR A 521 22.83 -29.90 13.95
C TYR A 521 22.63 -31.02 14.98
N ARG A 522 21.52 -30.99 15.69
CA ARG A 522 21.17 -32.01 16.70
C ARG A 522 19.80 -32.63 16.39
N ARG A 523 19.70 -33.94 16.59
CA ARG A 523 18.40 -34.64 16.55
C ARG A 523 17.65 -34.45 17.87
N ALA A 524 16.34 -34.27 17.79
CA ALA A 524 15.50 -34.20 19.00
C ALA A 524 15.77 -35.43 19.93
N ARG A 525 15.88 -35.19 21.24
CA ARG A 525 16.11 -36.24 22.25
C ARG A 525 14.90 -37.20 22.34
N ASP A 526 13.72 -36.68 22.26
CA ASP A 526 12.48 -37.46 22.28
C ASP A 526 11.75 -37.41 20.95
N LYS A 527 11.72 -38.52 20.24
CA LYS A 527 11.09 -38.64 18.92
C LYS A 527 9.60 -39.00 18.97
N GLY A 528 9.10 -39.39 20.16
CA GLY A 528 7.74 -39.87 20.37
C GLY A 528 6.75 -38.86 20.91
N ASP A 529 7.25 -37.74 21.45
CA ASP A 529 6.41 -36.73 22.11
C ASP A 529 5.86 -35.72 21.11
N LYS A 530 4.56 -35.78 20.88
CA LYS A 530 3.81 -34.90 19.94
C LYS A 530 3.58 -33.51 20.46
N SER A 531 3.52 -33.31 21.76
CA SER A 531 3.30 -32.02 22.39
C SER A 531 4.40 -31.05 22.06
N LEU A 532 5.58 -31.54 21.67
CA LEU A 532 6.72 -30.73 21.29
C LEU A 532 6.51 -29.83 20.07
N GLU A 533 5.68 -30.24 19.11
CA GLU A 533 5.43 -29.41 17.90
C GLU A 533 4.60 -28.17 18.23
N ILE A 534 3.63 -28.28 19.15
CA ILE A 534 2.84 -27.16 19.65
C ILE A 534 3.75 -26.17 20.38
N TYR A 535 4.68 -26.68 21.20
CA TYR A 535 5.57 -25.81 21.98
C TYR A 535 6.57 -25.03 21.12
N LYS A 536 6.92 -25.51 19.90
CA LYS A 536 7.71 -24.73 18.94
C LYS A 536 7.02 -23.44 18.55
N PHE A 537 5.72 -23.43 18.46
CA PHE A 537 4.95 -22.20 18.21
C PHE A 537 5.20 -21.17 19.31
N PHE A 538 5.10 -21.55 20.57
CA PHE A 538 5.28 -20.62 21.70
C PHE A 538 6.67 -20.00 21.74
N ILE A 539 7.71 -20.80 21.50
CA ILE A 539 9.09 -20.29 21.51
C ILE A 539 9.39 -19.41 20.29
N ASN A 540 8.84 -19.74 19.14
CA ASN A 540 8.94 -18.88 17.94
C ASN A 540 8.16 -17.58 18.12
N ALA A 541 6.97 -17.63 18.74
CA ALA A 541 6.17 -16.45 19.06
C ALA A 541 6.94 -15.50 19.98
N LEU A 542 7.59 -16.04 21.02
CA LEU A 542 8.44 -15.25 21.91
C LEU A 542 9.65 -14.65 21.16
N TYR A 543 10.30 -15.42 20.29
CA TYR A 543 11.39 -14.95 19.45
C TYR A 543 10.95 -13.78 18.54
N VAL A 544 9.82 -13.94 17.87
CA VAL A 544 9.26 -12.87 17.01
C VAL A 544 8.92 -11.65 17.84
N ALA A 545 8.24 -11.82 18.98
CA ALA A 545 7.83 -10.71 19.84
C ALA A 545 9.05 -9.92 20.36
N MET A 546 10.10 -10.61 20.81
CA MET A 546 11.34 -9.99 21.27
C MET A 546 12.06 -9.22 20.16
N THR A 547 12.13 -9.80 18.95
CA THR A 547 12.81 -9.18 17.80
C THR A 547 12.02 -8.03 17.16
N ARG A 548 10.82 -7.70 17.64
CA ARG A 548 10.10 -6.46 17.29
C ARG A 548 10.66 -5.22 17.98
N ALA A 549 11.39 -5.39 19.10
CA ALA A 549 12.04 -4.30 19.82
C ALA A 549 13.32 -3.87 19.09
N VAL A 550 13.35 -2.63 18.65
CA VAL A 550 14.57 -2.04 18.07
C VAL A 550 15.61 -1.80 19.18
N ARG A 551 15.19 -1.18 20.28
CA ARG A 551 16.08 -0.81 21.40
C ARG A 551 15.71 -1.46 22.71
N ASN A 552 14.48 -1.29 23.20
CA ASN A 552 14.11 -1.67 24.56
C ASN A 552 13.04 -2.75 24.58
N LEU A 553 13.25 -3.72 25.47
CA LEU A 553 12.32 -4.83 25.67
C LEU A 553 11.96 -4.93 27.16
N TYR A 554 10.67 -4.88 27.46
CA TYR A 554 10.12 -5.03 28.80
C TYR A 554 9.24 -6.27 28.87
N LEU A 555 9.59 -7.23 29.73
CA LEU A 555 8.75 -8.40 30.02
C LEU A 555 8.01 -8.13 31.33
N VAL A 556 6.70 -8.01 31.28
CA VAL A 556 5.83 -7.76 32.43
C VAL A 556 5.07 -9.04 32.74
N GLU A 557 5.41 -9.69 33.84
CA GLU A 557 5.00 -11.06 34.14
C GLU A 557 4.47 -11.24 35.56
N ALA A 558 3.42 -12.06 35.71
CA ALA A 558 2.87 -12.43 37.01
C ALA A 558 3.81 -13.40 37.72
N ASP A 559 4.35 -14.38 36.99
CA ASP A 559 5.33 -15.36 37.55
C ASP A 559 6.74 -14.99 37.10
N THR A 560 7.38 -14.09 37.83
CA THR A 560 8.76 -13.66 37.59
C THR A 560 9.82 -14.70 37.97
N GLN A 561 9.42 -15.80 38.62
CA GLN A 561 10.33 -16.89 38.99
C GLN A 561 10.28 -18.08 38.04
N HIS A 562 9.56 -17.94 36.88
CA HIS A 562 9.47 -19.01 35.90
C HIS A 562 10.87 -19.43 35.41
N PRO A 563 11.19 -20.75 35.29
CA PRO A 563 12.53 -21.24 34.93
C PRO A 563 13.10 -20.67 33.65
N LEU A 564 12.25 -20.27 32.69
CA LEU A 564 12.68 -19.62 31.45
C LEU A 564 13.47 -18.35 31.73
N PHE A 565 13.03 -17.50 32.67
CA PHE A 565 13.71 -16.23 32.95
C PHE A 565 15.09 -16.43 33.57
N ARG A 566 15.26 -17.48 34.35
CA ARG A 566 16.58 -17.88 34.88
C ARG A 566 17.51 -18.30 33.74
N LEU A 567 17.04 -19.14 32.81
CA LEU A 567 17.83 -19.56 31.65
C LEU A 567 18.16 -18.40 30.72
N LEU A 568 17.27 -17.40 30.60
CA LEU A 568 17.49 -16.16 29.88
C LEU A 568 18.36 -15.17 30.64
N LYS A 569 18.80 -15.49 31.87
CA LYS A 569 19.59 -14.61 32.75
C LYS A 569 18.90 -13.27 33.03
N LEU A 570 17.59 -13.25 33.12
CA LEU A 570 16.81 -12.06 33.44
C LEU A 570 16.61 -11.97 34.95
N THR A 571 16.90 -10.81 35.51
CA THR A 571 16.67 -10.48 36.94
C THR A 571 15.51 -9.51 37.05
N LEU A 572 14.70 -9.68 38.10
CA LEU A 572 13.59 -8.78 38.38
C LEU A 572 14.08 -7.36 38.64
N SER A 573 13.57 -6.41 37.93
CA SER A 573 13.79 -4.99 38.11
C SER A 573 12.66 -4.38 38.94
N GLU A 574 12.98 -3.53 39.91
CA GLU A 574 11.98 -2.90 40.77
C GLU A 574 11.24 -1.75 40.07
N GLN A 575 11.89 -1.07 39.11
CA GLN A 575 11.34 0.08 38.38
C GLN A 575 11.61 -0.06 36.89
N ALA A 576 10.67 0.42 36.10
CA ALA A 576 10.80 0.50 34.64
C ALA A 576 11.66 1.71 34.24
N ALA A 577 12.81 1.48 33.62
CA ALA A 577 13.63 2.52 33.04
C ALA A 577 13.18 2.79 31.59
N ILE A 578 12.04 3.45 31.42
CA ILE A 578 11.48 3.76 30.09
C ILE A 578 11.72 5.25 29.77
N GLU A 579 12.33 5.52 28.64
CA GLU A 579 12.43 6.84 28.06
C GLU A 579 11.47 6.90 26.89
N THR A 580 10.38 7.63 27.02
CA THR A 580 9.44 7.82 25.93
C THR A 580 9.15 9.29 25.71
N HIS A 581 9.04 9.69 24.45
CA HIS A 581 8.61 11.02 24.08
C HIS A 581 7.09 11.01 23.86
N GLN A 582 6.41 12.04 24.35
CA GLN A 582 5.02 12.29 24.04
C GLN A 582 4.90 12.57 22.54
N ALA A 583 4.12 11.73 21.85
CA ALA A 583 3.87 11.90 20.43
C ALA A 583 2.91 13.06 20.17
N SER A 584 3.17 13.83 19.14
CA SER A 584 2.27 14.87 18.65
C SER A 584 1.02 14.25 17.98
N LEU A 585 -0.03 15.05 17.77
CA LEU A 585 -1.19 14.61 16.98
C LEU A 585 -0.76 14.20 15.56
N GLU A 586 0.23 14.89 15.01
CA GLU A 586 0.81 14.55 13.71
C GLU A 586 1.45 13.16 13.69
N ASP A 587 2.21 12.79 14.71
CA ASP A 587 2.82 11.47 14.84
C ASP A 587 1.74 10.38 14.94
N TRP A 588 0.66 10.64 15.68
CA TRP A 588 -0.49 9.72 15.77
C TRP A 588 -1.27 9.60 14.47
N GLN A 589 -1.40 10.67 13.67
CA GLN A 589 -1.99 10.61 12.33
C GLN A 589 -1.15 9.73 11.40
N LYS A 590 0.18 9.91 11.41
CA LYS A 590 1.12 9.07 10.64
C LYS A 590 1.05 7.60 11.05
N GLU A 591 1.03 7.32 12.35
CA GLU A 591 0.94 5.95 12.85
C GLU A 591 -0.40 5.30 12.50
N ALA A 592 -1.52 6.02 12.65
CA ALA A 592 -2.83 5.51 12.22
C ALA A 592 -2.84 5.15 10.73
N ARG A 593 -2.29 6.04 9.88
CA ARG A 593 -2.19 5.79 8.44
C ARG A 593 -1.29 4.60 8.11
N LYS A 594 -0.14 4.48 8.76
CA LYS A 594 0.77 3.34 8.62
C LYS A 594 0.07 2.02 8.94
N LEU A 595 -0.64 1.97 10.07
CA LEU A 595 -1.38 0.78 10.51
C LEU A 595 -2.52 0.42 9.56
N GLU A 596 -3.22 1.39 8.98
CA GLU A 596 -4.21 1.13 7.92
C GLU A 596 -3.59 0.48 6.69
N LEU A 597 -2.47 1.02 6.20
CA LEU A 597 -1.76 0.45 5.05
C LEU A 597 -1.27 -0.97 5.32
N GLN A 598 -0.96 -1.28 6.59
CA GLN A 598 -0.58 -2.62 7.05
C GLN A 598 -1.79 -3.54 7.33
N GLY A 599 -3.02 -3.04 7.16
CA GLY A 599 -4.25 -3.80 7.42
C GLY A 599 -4.62 -3.92 8.89
N LYS A 600 -4.00 -3.13 9.79
CA LYS A 600 -4.25 -3.11 11.24
C LYS A 600 -5.39 -2.15 11.59
N GLN A 601 -6.58 -2.42 11.05
CA GLN A 601 -7.74 -1.52 11.14
C GLN A 601 -8.21 -1.29 12.58
N GLU A 602 -8.11 -2.27 13.44
CA GLU A 602 -8.52 -2.17 14.85
C GLU A 602 -7.72 -1.08 15.56
N GLN A 603 -6.38 -1.12 15.46
CA GLN A 603 -5.50 -0.17 16.12
C GLN A 603 -5.58 1.22 15.47
N ALA A 604 -5.67 1.28 14.13
CA ALA A 604 -5.86 2.54 13.43
C ALA A 604 -7.17 3.23 13.85
N SER A 605 -8.26 2.48 13.97
CA SER A 605 -9.54 2.98 14.45
C SER A 605 -9.48 3.39 15.93
N ALA A 606 -8.77 2.61 16.76
CA ALA A 606 -8.55 2.97 18.16
C ALA A 606 -7.81 4.32 18.28
N ILE A 607 -6.75 4.55 17.50
CA ILE A 607 -6.05 5.85 17.49
C ILE A 607 -7.02 6.98 17.14
N ARG A 608 -7.83 6.82 16.10
CA ARG A 608 -8.76 7.85 15.64
C ARG A 608 -9.82 8.18 16.70
N ASN A 609 -10.35 7.16 17.36
CA ASN A 609 -11.44 7.30 18.31
C ASN A 609 -10.96 7.79 19.68
N THR A 610 -9.80 7.38 20.15
CA THR A 610 -9.32 7.66 21.51
C THR A 610 -8.35 8.84 21.60
N ILE A 611 -7.46 8.97 20.62
CA ILE A 611 -6.40 9.98 20.61
C ILE A 611 -6.81 11.19 19.77
N LEU A 612 -7.11 10.98 18.47
CA LEU A 612 -7.39 12.07 17.55
C LEU A 612 -8.78 12.68 17.76
N LYS A 613 -9.76 11.88 18.17
CA LYS A 613 -11.13 12.32 18.53
C LYS A 613 -11.76 13.24 17.48
N HIS A 614 -11.64 12.86 16.20
CA HIS A 614 -12.16 13.66 15.10
C HIS A 614 -13.65 13.90 15.23
N THR A 615 -14.07 15.12 14.95
CA THR A 615 -15.48 15.53 14.91
C THR A 615 -15.94 15.70 13.45
N PRO A 616 -17.19 15.36 13.12
CA PRO A 616 -17.71 15.63 11.77
C PRO A 616 -17.60 17.11 11.40
N PRO A 617 -17.31 17.45 10.13
CA PRO A 617 -17.29 18.84 9.70
C PRO A 617 -18.65 19.51 9.91
N PRO A 618 -18.70 20.78 10.36
CA PRO A 618 -19.96 21.47 10.67
C PRO A 618 -20.74 21.96 9.44
N TRP A 619 -20.22 21.68 8.25
CA TRP A 619 -20.88 22.03 6.99
C TRP A 619 -21.42 20.80 6.26
N PRO A 620 -22.51 20.93 5.51
CA PRO A 620 -23.00 19.84 4.67
C PRO A 620 -22.08 19.64 3.47
N VAL A 621 -21.76 18.37 3.18
CA VAL A 621 -20.91 17.96 2.05
C VAL A 621 -21.79 17.57 0.86
N LEU A 622 -21.40 17.96 -0.35
CA LEU A 622 -21.98 17.48 -1.60
C LEU A 622 -21.24 16.22 -2.10
N ASP A 623 -21.23 15.19 -1.25
CA ASP A 623 -20.82 13.84 -1.66
C ASP A 623 -21.88 13.22 -2.58
N GLU A 624 -21.76 11.96 -2.96
CA GLU A 624 -22.72 11.30 -3.85
C GLU A 624 -24.16 11.39 -3.31
N ARG A 625 -24.34 11.15 -2.01
CA ARG A 625 -25.65 11.22 -1.36
C ARG A 625 -26.17 12.65 -1.30
N GLY A 626 -25.38 13.58 -0.79
CA GLY A 626 -25.78 14.99 -0.67
C GLY A 626 -26.03 15.66 -2.02
N LEU A 627 -25.28 15.26 -3.04
CA LEU A 627 -25.48 15.71 -4.42
C LEU A 627 -26.80 15.16 -4.96
N ARG A 628 -27.05 13.84 -4.84
CA ARG A 628 -28.30 13.22 -5.29
C ARG A 628 -29.53 13.83 -4.59
N GLU A 629 -29.47 14.05 -3.29
CA GLU A 629 -30.53 14.73 -2.54
C GLU A 629 -30.74 16.16 -3.04
N SER A 630 -29.68 16.92 -3.28
CA SER A 630 -29.78 18.30 -3.79
C SER A 630 -30.34 18.36 -5.21
N LEU A 631 -29.91 17.43 -6.10
CA LEU A 631 -30.43 17.30 -7.46
C LEU A 631 -31.92 16.92 -7.45
N THR A 632 -32.33 15.98 -6.60
CA THR A 632 -33.74 15.57 -6.44
C THR A 632 -34.60 16.76 -5.98
N ARG A 633 -34.15 17.51 -4.99
CA ARG A 633 -34.90 18.70 -4.49
C ARG A 633 -35.06 19.76 -5.57
N VAL A 634 -34.02 20.00 -6.37
CA VAL A 634 -34.08 21.05 -7.42
C VAL A 634 -34.88 20.59 -8.64
N PHE A 635 -34.62 19.38 -9.12
CA PHE A 635 -35.13 18.94 -10.42
C PHE A 635 -36.45 18.12 -10.33
N ARG A 636 -36.67 17.34 -9.26
CA ARG A 636 -37.89 16.55 -9.06
C ARG A 636 -38.90 17.28 -8.19
N GLU A 637 -38.51 17.68 -6.97
CA GLU A 637 -39.40 18.28 -6.01
C GLU A 637 -39.66 19.75 -6.29
N GLN A 638 -38.80 20.40 -7.07
CA GLN A 638 -38.93 21.82 -7.42
C GLN A 638 -39.09 22.75 -6.20
N VAL A 639 -38.31 22.47 -5.16
CA VAL A 639 -38.33 23.29 -3.95
C VAL A 639 -38.05 24.74 -4.30
N PRO A 640 -38.93 25.70 -3.90
CA PRO A 640 -38.75 27.10 -4.26
C PRO A 640 -37.49 27.69 -3.62
N GLY A 641 -36.87 28.61 -4.33
CA GLY A 641 -35.71 29.38 -3.86
C GLY A 641 -34.37 29.03 -4.53
N ASP A 642 -33.49 30.00 -4.58
CA ASP A 642 -32.22 29.89 -5.34
C ASP A 642 -31.05 29.33 -4.53
N LYS A 643 -31.19 29.13 -3.22
CA LYS A 643 -30.06 28.66 -2.36
C LYS A 643 -29.52 27.32 -2.80
N GLN A 644 -30.39 26.33 -3.05
CA GLN A 644 -29.96 25.01 -3.51
C GLN A 644 -29.42 25.04 -4.96
N LYS A 645 -30.06 25.79 -5.83
CA LYS A 645 -29.63 26.00 -7.22
C LYS A 645 -28.25 26.66 -7.25
N ARG A 646 -28.03 27.70 -6.45
CA ARG A 646 -26.73 28.35 -6.29
C ARG A 646 -25.66 27.38 -5.82
N ARG A 647 -25.96 26.57 -4.83
CA ARG A 647 -25.04 25.57 -4.30
C ARG A 647 -24.66 24.53 -5.34
N LEU A 648 -25.62 24.04 -6.14
CA LEU A 648 -25.34 23.13 -7.26
C LEU A 648 -24.54 23.83 -8.39
N PHE A 649 -24.77 25.13 -8.59
CA PHE A 649 -23.99 25.91 -9.55
C PHE A 649 -22.54 26.11 -9.11
N ASP A 650 -22.31 26.42 -7.82
CA ASP A 650 -20.96 26.47 -7.24
C ASP A 650 -20.27 25.10 -7.35
N TYR A 651 -21.02 24.02 -7.10
CA TYR A 651 -20.53 22.65 -7.28
C TYR A 651 -20.14 22.37 -8.74
N ALA A 652 -20.99 22.73 -9.69
CA ALA A 652 -20.69 22.59 -11.11
C ALA A 652 -19.41 23.35 -11.51
N ALA A 653 -19.18 24.52 -10.92
CA ALA A 653 -17.97 25.29 -11.15
C ALA A 653 -16.70 24.60 -10.59
N CYS A 654 -16.78 24.06 -9.37
CA CYS A 654 -15.66 23.39 -8.71
C CYS A 654 -15.25 22.08 -9.39
N HIS A 655 -16.21 21.36 -9.98
CA HIS A 655 -16.01 20.06 -10.60
C HIS A 655 -15.97 20.07 -12.13
N ASP A 656 -16.04 21.26 -12.75
CA ASP A 656 -16.11 21.43 -14.20
C ASP A 656 -17.27 20.64 -14.83
N GLU A 657 -18.51 20.93 -14.36
CA GLU A 657 -19.73 20.25 -14.80
C GLU A 657 -20.63 21.18 -15.61
N PRO A 658 -20.28 21.55 -16.85
CA PRO A 658 -21.08 22.45 -17.65
C PRO A 658 -22.45 21.86 -18.00
N MET A 659 -22.63 20.53 -18.04
CA MET A 659 -23.92 19.91 -18.24
C MET A 659 -24.88 20.20 -17.07
N LEU A 660 -24.40 20.14 -15.83
CA LEU A 660 -25.19 20.51 -14.66
C LEU A 660 -25.59 21.99 -14.71
N ALA A 661 -24.68 22.87 -15.11
CA ALA A 661 -25.00 24.29 -15.29
C ALA A 661 -26.09 24.51 -16.36
N GLN A 662 -26.00 23.82 -17.52
CA GLN A 662 -27.04 23.89 -18.56
C GLN A 662 -28.39 23.33 -18.04
N HIS A 663 -28.36 22.30 -17.25
CA HIS A 663 -29.54 21.70 -16.64
C HIS A 663 -30.20 22.67 -15.65
N LEU A 664 -29.41 23.38 -14.86
CA LEU A 664 -29.89 24.43 -13.95
C LEU A 664 -30.56 25.59 -14.72
N ASP A 665 -29.97 26.03 -15.85
CA ASP A 665 -30.57 27.08 -16.68
C ASP A 665 -31.89 26.63 -17.33
N ARG A 666 -31.85 25.46 -18.00
CA ARG A 666 -32.95 25.01 -18.85
C ARG A 666 -34.13 24.42 -18.07
N GLU A 667 -33.82 23.66 -17.03
CA GLU A 667 -34.78 22.82 -16.32
C GLU A 667 -35.15 23.37 -14.93
N ALA A 668 -34.31 24.22 -14.35
CA ALA A 668 -34.56 24.79 -13.02
C ALA A 668 -34.79 26.32 -13.05
N ASP A 669 -34.83 26.93 -14.24
CA ASP A 669 -35.00 28.37 -14.43
C ASP A 669 -33.99 29.21 -13.62
N PHE A 670 -32.74 28.77 -13.60
CA PHE A 670 -31.66 29.44 -12.88
C PHE A 670 -30.79 30.22 -13.86
N SER A 671 -31.22 31.42 -14.23
CA SER A 671 -30.56 32.28 -15.22
C SER A 671 -29.05 32.55 -14.96
N PRO A 672 -28.53 32.62 -13.70
CA PRO A 672 -27.09 32.81 -13.51
C PRO A 672 -26.24 31.69 -14.14
N ALA A 673 -26.79 30.50 -14.35
CA ALA A 673 -26.06 29.38 -14.96
C ALA A 673 -25.73 29.60 -16.44
N ARG A 674 -26.38 30.53 -17.15
CA ARG A 674 -26.01 30.96 -18.53
C ARG A 674 -24.60 31.48 -18.60
N GLY A 675 -24.12 32.15 -17.56
CA GLY A 675 -22.78 32.69 -17.48
C GLY A 675 -21.74 31.70 -16.96
N PHE A 676 -21.95 30.39 -17.02
CA PHE A 676 -21.07 29.38 -16.44
C PHE A 676 -19.62 29.51 -16.97
N ALA A 677 -19.42 29.62 -18.28
CA ALA A 677 -18.09 29.67 -18.85
C ALA A 677 -17.27 30.86 -18.36
N GLN A 678 -17.92 32.03 -18.15
CA GLN A 678 -17.27 33.24 -17.65
C GLN A 678 -17.06 33.23 -16.13
N GLN A 679 -17.97 32.61 -15.37
CA GLN A 679 -17.99 32.66 -13.91
C GLN A 679 -17.28 31.50 -13.26
N ARG A 680 -17.06 30.38 -13.99
CA ARG A 680 -16.52 29.12 -13.46
C ARG A 680 -15.25 29.33 -12.64
N ALA A 681 -14.26 29.99 -13.20
CA ALA A 681 -12.97 30.17 -12.53
C ALA A 681 -13.12 30.99 -11.23
N SER A 682 -13.92 32.05 -11.24
CA SER A 682 -14.16 32.91 -10.07
C SER A 682 -14.91 32.15 -8.97
N LEU A 683 -15.92 31.34 -9.33
CA LEU A 683 -16.68 30.53 -8.37
C LEU A 683 -15.85 29.41 -7.78
N ALA A 684 -15.05 28.72 -8.59
CA ALA A 684 -14.12 27.70 -8.10
C ALA A 684 -13.08 28.29 -7.14
N ASN A 685 -12.51 29.45 -7.50
CA ASN A 685 -11.51 30.13 -6.66
C ASN A 685 -12.05 30.53 -5.30
N LYS A 686 -13.33 30.85 -5.14
CA LYS A 686 -13.96 31.12 -3.84
C LYS A 686 -13.69 29.98 -2.83
N TYR A 687 -13.76 28.73 -3.28
CA TYR A 687 -13.57 27.55 -2.44
C TYR A 687 -12.09 27.13 -2.34
N LEU A 688 -11.24 27.56 -3.29
CA LEU A 688 -9.83 27.22 -3.33
C LEU A 688 -8.94 28.30 -2.65
N THR A 689 -9.42 29.53 -2.49
CA THR A 689 -8.66 30.65 -1.90
C THR A 689 -8.01 30.29 -0.55
N PRO A 690 -8.67 29.60 0.41
CA PRO A 690 -8.02 29.22 1.67
C PRO A 690 -6.80 28.32 1.46
N TYR A 691 -6.82 27.49 0.41
CA TYR A 691 -5.77 26.54 0.08
C TYR A 691 -4.64 27.15 -0.75
N GLN A 692 -4.81 28.37 -1.29
CA GLN A 692 -3.78 29.12 -2.00
C GLN A 692 -2.89 29.93 -1.05
N ALA A 693 -3.32 30.12 0.21
CA ALA A 693 -2.62 30.92 1.19
C ALA A 693 -1.23 30.36 1.51
N ARG A 694 -0.23 31.25 1.66
CA ARG A 694 1.11 30.86 2.13
C ARG A 694 1.10 30.37 3.57
N HIS A 695 0.20 30.90 4.40
CA HIS A 695 0.00 30.50 5.79
C HIS A 695 -1.25 29.65 5.88
N PHE A 696 -1.09 28.36 6.07
CA PHE A 696 -2.14 27.36 6.05
C PHE A 696 -2.41 26.70 7.40
N LYS A 697 -2.03 27.34 8.51
CA LYS A 697 -2.24 26.84 9.88
C LYS A 697 -3.72 26.50 10.15
N ASP A 698 -4.64 27.29 9.63
CA ASP A 698 -6.07 27.06 9.82
C ASP A 698 -6.56 25.78 9.12
N ILE A 699 -6.00 25.46 7.93
CA ILE A 699 -6.30 24.22 7.22
C ILE A 699 -5.79 23.02 8.01
N LEU A 700 -4.54 23.09 8.51
CA LEU A 700 -3.98 22.01 9.34
C LEU A 700 -4.78 21.84 10.63
N ARG A 701 -5.24 22.92 11.26
CA ARG A 701 -6.12 22.85 12.42
C ARG A 701 -7.46 22.20 12.11
N GLN A 702 -8.05 22.48 10.93
CA GLN A 702 -9.26 21.76 10.48
C GLN A 702 -8.98 20.28 10.30
N CYS A 703 -7.82 19.90 9.75
CA CYS A 703 -7.38 18.51 9.66
C CYS A 703 -7.23 17.84 11.03
N ASP A 704 -6.71 18.57 12.02
CA ASP A 704 -6.60 18.06 13.41
C ASP A 704 -7.97 17.85 14.05
N LEU A 705 -8.97 18.68 13.73
CA LEU A 705 -10.33 18.59 14.28
C LEU A 705 -11.20 17.55 13.55
N HIS A 706 -11.12 17.47 12.23
CA HIS A 706 -12.05 16.72 11.39
C HIS A 706 -11.39 15.52 10.69
N GLY A 707 -10.08 15.35 10.82
CA GLY A 707 -9.28 14.33 10.12
C GLY A 707 -8.72 14.82 8.79
N LEU A 708 -7.63 14.19 8.33
CA LEU A 708 -6.94 14.54 7.07
C LEU A 708 -7.83 14.36 5.83
N GLU A 709 -8.77 13.39 5.90
CA GLU A 709 -9.66 13.05 4.80
C GLU A 709 -11.05 13.69 4.91
N HIS A 710 -11.21 14.69 5.79
CA HIS A 710 -12.49 15.39 5.88
C HIS A 710 -12.84 16.03 4.52
N ARG A 711 -14.15 16.17 4.26
CA ARG A 711 -14.60 16.72 2.98
C ARG A 711 -14.97 18.19 3.13
N THR A 712 -14.52 19.00 2.19
CA THR A 712 -15.02 20.35 2.01
C THR A 712 -16.48 20.33 1.57
N ALA A 713 -17.17 21.46 1.63
CA ALA A 713 -18.58 21.56 1.16
C ALA A 713 -18.76 21.08 -0.31
N MET A 714 -17.69 21.16 -1.12
CA MET A 714 -17.65 20.73 -2.53
C MET A 714 -17.06 19.33 -2.72
N ASN A 715 -16.95 18.52 -1.66
CA ASN A 715 -16.47 17.14 -1.69
C ASN A 715 -15.01 16.95 -2.09
N HIS A 716 -14.16 17.93 -1.93
CA HIS A 716 -12.72 17.75 -2.03
C HIS A 716 -12.14 17.37 -0.66
N THR A 717 -11.11 16.53 -0.62
CA THR A 717 -10.25 16.45 0.57
C THR A 717 -9.36 17.69 0.64
N PRO A 718 -8.77 18.03 1.81
CA PRO A 718 -7.76 19.09 1.89
C PRO A 718 -6.62 18.90 0.89
N LEU A 719 -6.16 17.66 0.69
CA LEU A 719 -5.11 17.32 -0.28
C LEU A 719 -5.55 17.62 -1.72
N MET A 720 -6.78 17.25 -2.10
CA MET A 720 -7.32 17.58 -3.43
C MET A 720 -7.41 19.08 -3.65
N ALA A 721 -7.96 19.81 -2.67
CA ALA A 721 -8.12 21.26 -2.76
C ALA A 721 -6.75 21.98 -2.85
N ALA A 722 -5.76 21.55 -2.06
CA ALA A 722 -4.40 22.07 -2.10
C ALA A 722 -3.69 21.79 -3.44
N ALA A 723 -3.87 20.60 -3.99
CA ALA A 723 -3.30 20.21 -5.28
C ALA A 723 -3.91 21.01 -6.44
N ILE A 724 -5.23 21.21 -6.47
CA ILE A 724 -5.93 22.04 -7.45
C ILE A 724 -5.51 23.50 -7.33
N ALA A 725 -5.31 23.98 -6.09
CA ALA A 725 -4.87 25.35 -5.80
C ALA A 725 -3.39 25.59 -6.12
N GLY A 726 -2.60 24.55 -6.37
CA GLY A 726 -1.17 24.67 -6.72
C GLY A 726 -0.26 24.93 -5.52
N ASN A 727 -0.70 24.69 -4.30
CA ASN A 727 0.07 24.95 -3.09
C ASN A 727 0.94 23.74 -2.71
N VAL A 728 2.15 23.68 -3.28
CA VAL A 728 3.11 22.60 -3.08
C VAL A 728 3.45 22.40 -1.60
N ALA A 729 3.69 23.49 -0.86
CA ALA A 729 4.06 23.42 0.55
C ALA A 729 2.94 22.83 1.43
N LEU A 730 1.68 23.17 1.14
CA LEU A 730 0.54 22.59 1.85
C LEU A 730 0.34 21.10 1.47
N VAL A 731 0.52 20.75 0.19
CA VAL A 731 0.46 19.36 -0.27
C VAL A 731 1.53 18.53 0.44
N GLU A 732 2.77 19.03 0.51
CA GLU A 732 3.86 18.36 1.23
C GLU A 732 3.54 18.16 2.70
N ALA A 733 3.08 19.20 3.39
CA ALA A 733 2.69 19.14 4.80
C ALA A 733 1.54 18.14 5.06
N LEU A 734 0.54 18.06 4.18
CA LEU A 734 -0.56 17.11 4.29
C LEU A 734 -0.08 15.66 4.07
N ILE A 735 0.79 15.43 3.09
CA ILE A 735 1.36 14.11 2.81
C ILE A 735 2.27 13.66 3.96
N GLU A 736 3.10 14.55 4.51
CA GLU A 736 3.93 14.26 5.67
C GLU A 736 3.10 13.85 6.90
N ARG A 737 1.90 14.40 7.05
CA ARG A 737 0.93 14.01 8.09
C ARG A 737 0.19 12.71 7.80
N GLY A 738 0.36 12.15 6.60
CA GLY A 738 -0.23 10.88 6.19
C GLY A 738 -1.53 10.98 5.41
N ALA A 739 -1.82 12.11 4.75
CA ALA A 739 -2.97 12.24 3.87
C ALA A 739 -2.97 11.20 2.75
N ASP A 740 -4.15 10.68 2.44
CA ASP A 740 -4.33 9.62 1.45
C ASP A 740 -4.29 10.17 0.02
N ARG A 741 -3.22 9.87 -0.71
CA ARG A 741 -3.04 10.25 -2.13
C ARG A 741 -4.09 9.60 -3.05
N ASP A 742 -4.61 8.44 -2.65
CA ASP A 742 -5.58 7.66 -3.42
C ASP A 742 -7.03 8.02 -3.08
N ALA A 743 -7.26 8.88 -2.05
CA ALA A 743 -8.59 9.35 -1.73
C ALA A 743 -9.23 10.01 -2.96
N SER A 744 -10.44 9.60 -3.30
CA SER A 744 -11.14 10.08 -4.49
C SER A 744 -12.46 10.79 -4.12
N ASP A 745 -12.91 11.68 -5.00
CA ASP A 745 -14.27 12.21 -4.97
C ASP A 745 -15.26 11.13 -5.46
N HIS A 746 -16.55 11.42 -5.41
CA HIS A 746 -17.57 10.47 -5.88
C HIS A 746 -17.55 10.27 -7.42
N TYR A 747 -16.70 10.95 -8.14
CA TYR A 747 -16.42 10.72 -9.55
C TYR A 747 -15.17 9.87 -9.79
N GLY A 748 -14.58 9.33 -8.74
CA GLY A 748 -13.35 8.57 -8.82
C GLY A 748 -12.09 9.39 -9.14
N ARG A 749 -12.15 10.73 -9.00
CA ARG A 749 -11.01 11.63 -9.22
C ARG A 749 -10.29 11.88 -7.91
N ASN A 750 -8.98 11.73 -7.91
CA ASN A 750 -8.10 12.02 -6.79
C ASN A 750 -7.38 13.38 -6.94
N ALA A 751 -6.45 13.68 -6.04
CA ALA A 751 -5.68 14.92 -6.07
C ALA A 751 -4.90 15.13 -7.39
N LEU A 752 -4.35 14.05 -7.95
CA LEU A 752 -3.64 14.11 -9.23
C LEU A 752 -4.56 14.53 -10.39
N HIS A 753 -5.76 13.95 -10.47
CA HIS A 753 -6.71 14.29 -11.54
C HIS A 753 -7.15 15.75 -11.49
N GLY A 754 -7.35 16.28 -10.26
CA GLY A 754 -7.66 17.70 -10.07
C GLY A 754 -6.51 18.62 -10.52
N ALA A 755 -5.29 18.29 -10.14
CA ALA A 755 -4.10 19.04 -10.55
C ALA A 755 -3.81 18.92 -12.06
N LEU A 756 -4.07 17.74 -12.68
CA LEU A 756 -3.96 17.55 -14.13
C LEU A 756 -4.94 18.48 -14.89
N LEU A 757 -6.20 18.55 -14.45
CA LEU A 757 -7.18 19.45 -15.08
C LEU A 757 -6.75 20.91 -14.99
N ALA A 758 -6.20 21.34 -13.85
CA ALA A 758 -5.65 22.67 -13.69
C ALA A 758 -4.44 22.90 -14.64
N ALA A 759 -3.54 21.92 -14.75
CA ALA A 759 -2.38 22.00 -15.65
C ALA A 759 -2.79 22.01 -17.14
N PHE A 760 -3.85 21.30 -17.53
CA PHE A 760 -4.36 21.31 -18.90
C PHE A 760 -5.00 22.65 -19.27
N ALA A 761 -5.58 23.34 -18.29
CA ALA A 761 -6.24 24.63 -18.49
C ALA A 761 -5.29 25.83 -18.43
N ASP A 762 -4.19 25.74 -17.66
CA ASP A 762 -3.25 26.85 -17.44
C ASP A 762 -1.79 26.40 -17.64
N GLY A 763 -1.18 26.94 -18.71
CA GLY A 763 0.23 26.65 -19.02
C GLY A 763 1.24 27.18 -18.00
N LYS A 764 0.87 28.16 -17.15
CA LYS A 764 1.72 28.61 -16.05
C LYS A 764 1.71 27.56 -14.93
N PHE A 765 0.53 27.08 -14.58
CA PHE A 765 0.37 26.00 -13.60
C PHE A 765 1.07 24.71 -14.07
N ALA A 766 0.96 24.37 -15.35
CA ALA A 766 1.59 23.20 -15.94
C ALA A 766 3.13 23.20 -15.81
N ARG A 767 3.76 24.38 -16.01
CA ARG A 767 5.21 24.53 -15.88
C ARG A 767 5.68 24.67 -14.42
N SER A 768 4.86 25.25 -13.57
CA SER A 768 5.07 25.45 -12.14
C SER A 768 3.74 25.85 -11.51
N PRO A 769 3.18 25.12 -10.55
CA PRO A 769 3.80 24.15 -9.63
C PRO A 769 3.61 22.67 -9.99
N PHE A 770 2.95 22.33 -11.11
CA PHE A 770 2.52 20.95 -11.39
C PHE A 770 3.63 19.88 -11.34
N PRO A 771 4.88 20.08 -11.83
CA PRO A 771 5.92 19.07 -11.73
C PRO A 771 6.22 18.62 -10.29
N ALA A 772 6.32 19.58 -9.37
CA ALA A 772 6.53 19.28 -7.95
C ALA A 772 5.31 18.56 -7.35
N LEU A 773 4.10 18.98 -7.68
CA LEU A 773 2.87 18.30 -7.26
C LEU A 773 2.83 16.88 -7.81
N TYR A 774 3.17 16.66 -9.07
CA TYR A 774 3.17 15.34 -9.69
C TYR A 774 4.07 14.36 -8.93
N GLU A 775 5.27 14.79 -8.54
CA GLU A 775 6.16 13.96 -7.72
C GLU A 775 5.56 13.60 -6.36
N LEU A 776 4.85 14.53 -5.74
CA LEU A 776 4.27 14.32 -4.41
C LEU A 776 2.99 13.48 -4.43
N ILE A 777 2.07 13.70 -5.40
CA ILE A 777 0.72 13.13 -5.35
C ILE A 777 0.47 12.02 -6.36
N ALA A 778 1.32 11.81 -7.38
CA ALA A 778 1.08 10.75 -8.35
C ALA A 778 1.19 9.38 -7.67
N PRO A 779 0.13 8.53 -7.74
CA PRO A 779 0.21 7.17 -7.26
C PRO A 779 1.34 6.40 -7.96
N ALA A 780 2.03 5.55 -7.23
CA ALA A 780 3.13 4.77 -7.80
C ALA A 780 2.65 3.73 -8.83
N SER A 781 1.40 3.29 -8.74
CA SER A 781 0.75 2.42 -9.71
C SER A 781 -0.77 2.59 -9.68
N VAL A 782 -1.43 2.12 -10.73
CA VAL A 782 -2.89 1.97 -10.81
C VAL A 782 -3.22 0.51 -11.02
N ASP A 783 -4.12 0.00 -10.21
CA ASP A 783 -4.65 -1.35 -10.34
C ASP A 783 -5.97 -1.31 -11.12
N VAL A 784 -6.03 -2.06 -12.20
CA VAL A 784 -7.25 -2.29 -12.99
C VAL A 784 -7.51 -3.78 -13.11
N LYS A 785 -8.77 -4.17 -13.26
CA LYS A 785 -9.14 -5.55 -13.55
C LYS A 785 -9.64 -5.65 -14.97
N VAL A 786 -9.02 -6.53 -15.74
CA VAL A 786 -9.32 -6.76 -17.14
C VAL A 786 -9.44 -8.26 -17.39
N ALA A 787 -10.49 -8.69 -18.04
CA ALA A 787 -10.76 -10.11 -18.30
C ALA A 787 -10.65 -10.99 -17.03
N GLY A 788 -11.10 -10.44 -15.89
CA GLY A 788 -11.06 -11.12 -14.60
C GLY A 788 -9.69 -11.19 -13.93
N ARG A 789 -8.66 -10.51 -14.43
CA ARG A 789 -7.29 -10.48 -13.87
C ARG A 789 -6.89 -9.09 -13.43
N LEU A 790 -6.15 -9.00 -12.33
CA LEU A 790 -5.46 -7.78 -11.92
C LEU A 790 -4.36 -7.44 -12.93
N VAL A 791 -4.39 -6.23 -13.42
CA VAL A 791 -3.32 -5.60 -14.21
C VAL A 791 -2.84 -4.37 -13.46
N ARG A 792 -1.60 -4.41 -12.97
CA ARG A 792 -0.96 -3.27 -12.31
C ARG A 792 -0.21 -2.44 -13.35
N ILE A 793 -0.49 -1.15 -13.38
CA ILE A 793 0.13 -0.21 -14.30
C ILE A 793 1.00 0.74 -13.48
N ASP A 794 2.29 0.49 -13.47
CA ASP A 794 3.25 1.30 -12.74
C ASP A 794 3.50 2.65 -13.38
N ARG A 795 3.85 3.66 -12.56
CA ARG A 795 4.07 5.06 -12.98
C ARG A 795 5.10 5.21 -14.11
N HIS A 796 6.04 4.27 -14.23
CA HIS A 796 7.07 4.28 -15.26
C HIS A 796 6.57 3.84 -16.65
N LEU A 797 5.45 3.12 -16.71
CA LEU A 797 4.86 2.66 -17.95
C LEU A 797 4.23 3.80 -18.76
N SER A 798 4.29 3.71 -20.07
CA SER A 798 3.71 4.71 -20.97
C SER A 798 2.20 4.83 -20.82
N GLU A 799 1.54 3.73 -20.50
CA GLU A 799 0.11 3.60 -20.29
C GLU A 799 -0.39 4.36 -19.06
N TYR A 800 0.46 4.45 -18.03
CA TYR A 800 0.08 5.07 -16.75
C TYR A 800 -0.38 6.52 -16.93
N PHE A 801 0.48 7.38 -17.49
CA PHE A 801 0.15 8.80 -17.63
C PHE A 801 -1.00 9.03 -18.61
N LEU A 802 -1.09 8.20 -19.64
CA LEU A 802 -2.20 8.23 -20.60
C LEU A 802 -3.53 7.87 -19.89
N LEU A 803 -3.54 6.82 -19.08
CA LEU A 803 -4.71 6.40 -18.31
C LEU A 803 -5.17 7.50 -17.34
N GLN A 804 -4.24 8.10 -16.59
CA GLN A 804 -4.53 9.23 -15.70
C GLN A 804 -5.08 10.45 -16.44
N THR A 805 -4.54 10.75 -17.61
CA THR A 805 -5.04 11.83 -18.46
C THR A 805 -6.47 11.60 -18.91
N LEU A 806 -6.76 10.40 -19.43
CA LEU A 806 -8.11 10.07 -19.90
C LEU A 806 -9.11 10.07 -18.74
N TRP A 807 -8.67 9.64 -17.56
CA TRP A 807 -9.48 9.67 -16.35
C TRP A 807 -9.83 11.09 -15.93
N ALA A 808 -8.84 11.96 -15.88
CA ALA A 808 -9.06 13.38 -15.57
C ALA A 808 -10.02 14.04 -16.56
N LEU A 809 -9.87 13.76 -17.86
CA LEU A 809 -10.66 14.35 -18.95
C LEU A 809 -12.04 13.70 -19.15
N PHE A 810 -12.32 12.55 -18.52
CA PHE A 810 -13.48 11.73 -18.84
C PHE A 810 -14.80 12.52 -18.86
N LYS A 811 -15.06 13.34 -17.85
CA LYS A 811 -16.31 14.08 -17.71
C LYS A 811 -16.49 15.21 -18.69
N SER A 812 -15.43 15.86 -19.12
CA SER A 812 -15.53 16.96 -20.08
C SER A 812 -16.16 16.54 -21.41
N ARG A 813 -16.25 15.22 -21.65
CA ARG A 813 -16.78 14.64 -22.89
C ARG A 813 -18.27 14.37 -22.88
N PHE A 814 -18.93 14.38 -21.73
CA PHE A 814 -20.40 14.26 -21.69
C PHE A 814 -21.13 15.53 -22.09
N THR A 815 -20.43 16.64 -22.15
CA THR A 815 -21.04 17.98 -22.30
C THR A 815 -21.06 18.50 -23.72
N HIS A 816 -20.28 17.89 -24.63
CA HIS A 816 -20.25 18.36 -26.02
C HIS A 816 -21.25 17.59 -26.87
N ALA A 817 -22.31 18.31 -27.27
CA ALA A 817 -23.35 17.84 -28.19
C ALA A 817 -22.84 17.59 -29.63
N ASP A 818 -21.55 17.79 -29.88
CA ASP A 818 -20.96 17.71 -31.17
C ASP A 818 -20.90 16.31 -31.77
N ARG A 819 -20.72 16.26 -33.09
CA ARG A 819 -20.65 15.10 -33.99
C ARG A 819 -19.61 14.03 -33.60
N ARG A 820 -18.93 14.15 -32.46
CA ARG A 820 -17.85 13.28 -31.98
C ARG A 820 -18.40 12.09 -31.20
N PRO A 821 -17.77 10.92 -31.30
CA PRO A 821 -18.16 9.79 -30.43
C PRO A 821 -18.11 10.17 -28.95
N TYR A 822 -19.12 9.77 -28.19
CA TYR A 822 -19.27 10.11 -26.79
C TYR A 822 -18.21 9.41 -25.93
N CYS A 823 -17.63 10.10 -24.95
CA CYS A 823 -16.58 9.59 -24.07
C CYS A 823 -15.34 9.02 -24.79
N ALA A 824 -15.19 9.29 -26.09
CA ALA A 824 -14.01 8.92 -26.84
C ALA A 824 -13.05 10.09 -26.95
N PHE A 825 -11.78 9.77 -27.00
CA PHE A 825 -10.67 10.71 -27.06
C PHE A 825 -9.91 10.53 -28.35
N GLU A 826 -9.68 11.63 -29.04
CA GLU A 826 -8.77 11.71 -30.19
C GLU A 826 -7.35 11.97 -29.68
N THR A 827 -6.35 11.39 -30.35
CA THR A 827 -4.93 11.64 -30.00
C THR A 827 -4.57 13.14 -30.03
N ALA A 828 -5.21 13.93 -30.91
CA ALA A 828 -5.02 15.38 -30.95
C ALA A 828 -5.48 16.06 -29.64
N THR A 829 -6.58 15.62 -29.06
CA THR A 829 -7.08 16.14 -27.77
C THR A 829 -6.13 15.84 -26.62
N ILE A 830 -5.55 14.64 -26.61
CA ILE A 830 -4.56 14.25 -25.59
C ILE A 830 -3.30 15.10 -25.73
N LEU A 831 -2.78 15.27 -26.93
CA LEU A 831 -1.63 16.15 -27.19
C LEU A 831 -1.90 17.61 -26.83
N GLN A 832 -3.10 18.12 -27.10
CA GLN A 832 -3.52 19.44 -26.66
C GLN A 832 -3.52 19.58 -25.13
N ALA A 833 -3.99 18.57 -24.40
CA ALA A 833 -3.92 18.56 -22.94
C ALA A 833 -2.45 18.56 -22.44
N TRP A 834 -1.55 17.89 -23.14
CA TRP A 834 -0.14 17.79 -22.76
C TRP A 834 0.75 18.94 -23.26
N GLN A 835 0.22 19.86 -24.10
CA GLN A 835 1.01 20.89 -24.77
C GLN A 835 1.86 21.78 -23.85
N HIS A 836 1.44 21.95 -22.59
CA HIS A 836 2.12 22.82 -21.62
C HIS A 836 2.93 22.04 -20.58
N LEU A 837 2.85 20.72 -20.59
CA LEU A 837 3.55 19.89 -19.61
C LEU A 837 5.05 19.81 -19.93
N PRO A 838 5.92 19.98 -18.92
CA PRO A 838 7.36 19.91 -19.13
C PRO A 838 7.85 18.46 -19.29
N PRO A 839 9.07 18.27 -19.87
CA PRO A 839 9.66 16.94 -20.05
C PRO A 839 9.87 16.14 -18.77
N SER A 840 9.97 16.80 -17.60
CA SER A 840 10.03 16.15 -16.30
C SER A 840 8.75 15.38 -15.93
N VAL A 841 7.61 15.74 -16.52
CA VAL A 841 6.32 15.05 -16.33
C VAL A 841 6.04 14.11 -17.50
N VAL A 842 6.16 14.59 -18.73
CA VAL A 842 5.97 13.81 -19.94
C VAL A 842 7.19 13.96 -20.83
N ARG A 843 7.97 12.91 -20.99
CA ARG A 843 9.16 12.90 -21.85
C ARG A 843 8.82 13.32 -23.28
N ALA A 844 9.70 14.05 -23.93
CA ALA A 844 9.48 14.58 -25.28
C ALA A 844 9.16 13.48 -26.31
N GLU A 845 9.75 12.29 -26.16
CA GLU A 845 9.51 11.12 -27.01
C GLU A 845 8.08 10.60 -26.85
N ARG A 846 7.53 10.67 -25.64
CA ARG A 846 6.16 10.23 -25.31
C ARG A 846 5.11 11.25 -25.74
N ASN A 847 5.46 12.53 -25.82
CA ASN A 847 4.57 13.62 -26.25
C ASN A 847 4.53 13.77 -27.77
N ARG A 848 4.38 12.65 -28.49
CA ARG A 848 4.28 12.61 -29.94
C ARG A 848 3.09 11.77 -30.38
N ARG A 849 2.44 12.21 -31.48
CA ARG A 849 1.25 11.51 -32.01
C ARG A 849 1.53 10.05 -32.35
N ALA A 850 2.68 9.75 -32.91
CA ALA A 850 3.07 8.38 -33.25
C ALA A 850 3.19 7.49 -32.00
N HIS A 851 3.80 8.00 -30.91
CA HIS A 851 3.93 7.28 -29.64
C HIS A 851 2.54 7.02 -29.03
N LEU A 852 1.71 8.06 -28.90
CA LEU A 852 0.35 7.92 -28.34
C LEU A 852 -0.50 6.93 -29.13
N SER A 853 -0.48 7.04 -30.46
CA SER A 853 -1.21 6.09 -31.32
C SER A 853 -0.70 4.67 -31.16
N GLY A 854 0.62 4.50 -30.98
CA GLY A 854 1.23 3.19 -30.72
C GLY A 854 0.81 2.61 -29.39
N VAL A 855 0.81 3.39 -28.29
CA VAL A 855 0.37 2.95 -26.95
C VAL A 855 -1.11 2.58 -26.96
N LEU A 856 -1.97 3.43 -27.54
CA LEU A 856 -3.41 3.16 -27.65
C LEU A 856 -3.70 1.89 -28.44
N ALA A 857 -3.04 1.74 -29.61
CA ALA A 857 -3.25 0.59 -30.49
C ALA A 857 -2.73 -0.72 -29.89
N ARG A 858 -1.61 -0.71 -29.18
CA ARG A 858 -1.07 -1.93 -28.50
C ARG A 858 -1.95 -2.40 -27.37
N ASN A 859 -2.67 -1.50 -26.71
CA ASN A 859 -3.55 -1.81 -25.59
C ASN A 859 -5.05 -1.80 -25.97
N GLU A 860 -5.37 -1.92 -27.27
CA GLU A 860 -6.72 -2.06 -27.79
C GLU A 860 -7.28 -3.46 -27.55
N ILE A 861 -8.52 -3.57 -27.10
CA ILE A 861 -9.18 -4.86 -26.72
C ILE A 861 -9.15 -5.91 -27.83
N ASP A 862 -9.23 -5.51 -29.10
CA ASP A 862 -9.30 -6.40 -30.26
C ASP A 862 -7.91 -6.64 -30.92
N ARG A 863 -6.85 -6.17 -30.29
CA ARG A 863 -5.50 -6.26 -30.85
C ARG A 863 -4.81 -7.54 -30.42
N ASP A 864 -4.35 -8.33 -31.38
CA ASP A 864 -3.43 -9.45 -31.14
C ASP A 864 -2.01 -8.91 -30.92
N TYR A 865 -1.64 -8.74 -29.64
CA TYR A 865 -0.32 -8.29 -29.22
C TYR A 865 0.05 -9.01 -27.91
N PRO A 866 1.23 -9.62 -27.76
CA PRO A 866 1.59 -10.45 -26.61
C PRO A 866 1.47 -9.74 -25.25
N TYR A 867 1.75 -8.45 -25.22
CA TYR A 867 1.71 -7.64 -24.01
C TYR A 867 0.50 -6.71 -23.95
N ASN A 868 -0.57 -7.05 -24.64
CA ASN A 868 -1.81 -6.26 -24.66
C ASN A 868 -2.47 -6.29 -23.27
N ARG A 869 -2.62 -5.13 -22.67
CA ARG A 869 -3.32 -4.96 -21.37
C ARG A 869 -4.81 -4.70 -21.53
N ALA A 870 -5.31 -4.63 -22.74
CA ALA A 870 -6.72 -4.43 -23.11
C ALA A 870 -7.38 -3.23 -22.36
N LEU A 871 -6.68 -2.09 -22.30
CA LEU A 871 -7.11 -0.91 -21.55
C LEU A 871 -8.11 -0.05 -22.32
N PHE A 872 -8.06 -0.09 -23.64
CA PHE A 872 -8.78 0.83 -24.51
C PHE A 872 -9.61 0.08 -25.55
N ALA A 873 -10.74 0.69 -25.92
CA ALA A 873 -11.54 0.26 -27.06
C ALA A 873 -11.53 1.34 -28.14
N ARG A 874 -11.33 0.94 -29.41
CA ARG A 874 -11.43 1.83 -30.54
C ARG A 874 -12.91 2.01 -30.93
N VAL A 875 -13.37 3.25 -30.93
CA VAL A 875 -14.75 3.59 -31.35
C VAL A 875 -14.81 3.82 -32.86
N THR A 876 -13.87 4.59 -33.39
CA THR A 876 -13.64 4.81 -34.82
C THR A 876 -12.14 5.07 -35.06
N GLN A 877 -11.71 5.23 -36.28
CA GLN A 877 -10.32 5.50 -36.63
C GLN A 877 -9.80 6.75 -35.88
N GLY A 878 -8.76 6.59 -35.06
CA GLY A 878 -8.15 7.65 -34.25
C GLY A 878 -8.91 8.07 -33.00
N TRP A 879 -10.03 7.39 -32.67
CA TRP A 879 -10.84 7.67 -31.49
C TRP A 879 -10.90 6.47 -30.56
N TYR A 880 -10.48 6.67 -29.32
CA TYR A 880 -10.37 5.63 -28.30
C TYR A 880 -11.14 6.02 -27.05
N GLN A 881 -11.65 5.02 -26.35
CA GLN A 881 -12.30 5.13 -25.05
C GLN A 881 -11.69 4.12 -24.09
N PHE A 882 -12.04 4.21 -22.80
CA PHE A 882 -11.75 3.10 -21.88
C PHE A 882 -12.40 1.81 -22.38
N ASN A 883 -11.73 0.70 -22.15
CA ASN A 883 -12.40 -0.60 -22.29
C ASN A 883 -13.64 -0.62 -21.37
N PRO A 884 -14.87 -0.79 -21.89
CA PRO A 884 -16.09 -0.78 -21.06
C PRO A 884 -16.12 -1.87 -20.01
N ALA A 885 -15.43 -2.99 -20.26
CA ALA A 885 -15.30 -4.11 -19.32
C ALA A 885 -14.17 -3.92 -18.28
N LEU A 886 -13.47 -2.77 -18.31
CA LEU A 886 -12.44 -2.45 -17.35
C LEU A 886 -13.08 -2.14 -15.99
N GLU A 887 -12.59 -2.79 -14.95
CA GLU A 887 -12.98 -2.49 -13.58
C GLU A 887 -11.81 -1.85 -12.84
N ILE A 888 -12.14 -0.94 -11.94
CA ILE A 888 -11.15 -0.27 -11.08
C ILE A 888 -11.39 -0.64 -9.62
N ARG A 889 -10.32 -0.62 -8.84
CA ARG A 889 -10.39 -0.90 -7.41
C ARG A 889 -10.87 0.36 -6.68
N CYS A 890 -12.10 0.31 -6.15
CA CYS A 890 -12.64 1.35 -5.28
C CYS A 890 -12.47 0.93 -3.82
N ARG A 891 -12.04 1.85 -2.98
CA ARG A 891 -11.97 1.64 -1.53
C ARG A 891 -13.30 2.12 -0.93
N ASP A 892 -14.20 1.20 -0.62
CA ASP A 892 -15.33 1.47 0.26
C ASP A 892 -14.86 1.34 1.71
N ALA A 893 -15.58 1.95 2.66
CA ALA A 893 -15.17 2.10 4.07
C ALA A 893 -14.69 0.80 4.74
N ASP A 894 -15.15 -0.37 4.28
CA ASP A 894 -14.79 -1.67 4.86
C ASP A 894 -14.07 -2.65 3.90
N GLN A 895 -14.10 -2.45 2.59
CA GLN A 895 -13.51 -3.38 1.62
C GLN A 895 -13.12 -2.72 0.29
N SER A 896 -12.01 -3.15 -0.32
CA SER A 896 -11.72 -2.81 -1.71
C SER A 896 -12.58 -3.65 -2.64
N ALA A 897 -13.52 -3.03 -3.33
CA ALA A 897 -14.36 -3.67 -4.32
C ALA A 897 -13.93 -3.30 -5.75
N TRP A 898 -14.05 -4.25 -6.68
CA TRP A 898 -13.90 -3.99 -8.10
C TRP A 898 -15.22 -3.45 -8.65
N ARG A 899 -15.17 -2.29 -9.29
CA ARG A 899 -16.33 -1.66 -9.94
C ARG A 899 -16.04 -1.38 -11.40
N PRO A 900 -17.02 -1.60 -12.31
CA PRO A 900 -16.88 -1.17 -13.69
C PRO A 900 -16.47 0.29 -13.79
N VAL A 901 -15.54 0.62 -14.68
CA VAL A 901 -15.00 1.99 -14.81
C VAL A 901 -16.08 3.03 -14.99
N LEU A 902 -17.11 2.74 -15.78
CA LEU A 902 -18.20 3.68 -16.03
C LEU A 902 -19.12 3.88 -14.80
N ALA A 903 -19.25 2.87 -13.93
CA ALA A 903 -19.95 3.00 -12.66
C ALA A 903 -19.11 3.78 -11.63
N ALA A 904 -17.81 3.50 -11.57
CA ALA A 904 -16.89 4.21 -10.67
C ALA A 904 -16.73 5.68 -11.04
N LEU A 905 -16.82 6.03 -12.33
CA LEU A 905 -16.87 7.41 -12.83
C LEU A 905 -18.29 8.03 -12.75
N ASN A 906 -19.20 7.36 -12.08
CA ASN A 906 -20.55 7.81 -11.78
C ASN A 906 -21.44 8.11 -12.99
N LEU A 907 -21.29 7.34 -14.07
CA LEU A 907 -22.11 7.44 -15.26
C LEU A 907 -23.61 7.25 -15.00
N PRO A 908 -24.07 6.32 -14.12
CA PRO A 908 -25.49 6.18 -13.81
C PRO A 908 -26.12 7.45 -13.21
N LEU A 909 -25.42 8.16 -12.32
CA LEU A 909 -25.89 9.44 -11.77
C LEU A 909 -25.97 10.53 -12.85
N ILE A 910 -24.98 10.60 -13.74
CA ILE A 910 -24.98 11.52 -14.88
C ILE A 910 -26.16 11.22 -15.79
N HIS A 911 -26.46 9.95 -16.08
CA HIS A 911 -27.60 9.54 -16.88
C HIS A 911 -28.93 9.96 -16.25
N GLU A 912 -29.13 9.75 -14.95
CA GLU A 912 -30.35 10.09 -14.23
C GLU A 912 -30.73 11.58 -14.36
N PHE A 913 -29.73 12.45 -14.39
CA PHE A 913 -29.93 13.91 -14.49
C PHE A 913 -29.46 14.48 -15.86
N ALA A 914 -29.28 13.65 -16.87
CA ALA A 914 -28.86 14.09 -18.19
C ALA A 914 -29.97 14.83 -18.94
N LEU A 915 -29.57 15.73 -19.84
CA LEU A 915 -30.45 16.34 -20.79
C LEU A 915 -30.87 15.33 -21.88
N GLU A 916 -32.10 15.47 -22.38
CA GLU A 916 -32.71 14.57 -23.38
C GLU A 916 -31.79 14.25 -24.56
N HIS A 917 -31.14 15.25 -25.14
CA HIS A 917 -30.24 15.07 -26.29
C HIS A 917 -28.97 14.24 -26.01
N SER A 918 -28.59 14.08 -24.76
CA SER A 918 -27.42 13.29 -24.34
C SER A 918 -27.75 11.82 -24.08
N LEU A 919 -29.05 11.49 -23.87
CA LEU A 919 -29.51 10.18 -23.43
C LEU A 919 -29.10 9.02 -24.35
N PRO A 920 -29.30 9.08 -25.68
CA PRO A 920 -28.99 7.93 -26.54
C PRO A 920 -27.55 7.48 -26.47
N ARG A 921 -26.64 8.43 -26.27
CA ARG A 921 -25.19 8.16 -26.15
C ARG A 921 -24.83 7.56 -24.80
N ILE A 922 -25.44 8.08 -23.72
CA ILE A 922 -25.22 7.55 -22.38
C ILE A 922 -25.76 6.13 -22.27
N GLU A 923 -26.94 5.85 -22.84
CA GLU A 923 -27.54 4.51 -22.90
C GLU A 923 -26.64 3.51 -23.66
N SER A 924 -26.08 3.92 -24.76
CA SER A 924 -25.11 3.09 -25.52
C SER A 924 -23.90 2.70 -24.65
N TYR A 925 -23.42 3.62 -23.78
CA TYR A 925 -22.32 3.32 -22.85
C TYR A 925 -22.72 2.42 -21.72
N LEU A 926 -23.89 2.64 -21.11
CA LEU A 926 -24.40 1.77 -20.07
C LEU A 926 -24.55 0.35 -20.57
N ALA A 927 -25.11 0.18 -21.77
CA ALA A 927 -25.28 -1.12 -22.42
C ALA A 927 -23.91 -1.79 -22.70
N ALA A 928 -22.94 -1.04 -23.23
CA ALA A 928 -21.59 -1.55 -23.50
C ALA A 928 -20.85 -1.99 -22.21
N ALA A 929 -21.12 -1.32 -21.09
CA ALA A 929 -20.55 -1.66 -19.79
C ALA A 929 -21.31 -2.76 -19.03
N GLY A 930 -22.44 -3.27 -19.58
CA GLY A 930 -23.31 -4.19 -18.85
C GLY A 930 -24.01 -3.59 -17.63
N LEU A 931 -24.10 -2.23 -17.59
CA LEU A 931 -24.78 -1.52 -16.52
C LEU A 931 -26.27 -1.36 -16.83
N PRO A 932 -27.15 -1.42 -15.80
CA PRO A 932 -28.59 -1.23 -16.01
C PRO A 932 -28.87 0.19 -16.51
N SER A 933 -29.78 0.31 -17.48
CA SER A 933 -30.38 1.59 -17.84
C SER A 933 -31.08 2.17 -16.62
N CYS A 934 -30.90 3.47 -16.35
CA CYS A 934 -31.65 4.14 -15.30
C CYS A 934 -33.12 4.23 -15.69
N ALA A 935 -34.01 4.19 -14.68
CA ALA A 935 -35.41 4.57 -14.84
C ALA A 935 -35.51 5.96 -15.49
N VAL A 936 -36.65 6.29 -16.07
CA VAL A 936 -36.84 7.50 -16.89
C VAL A 936 -36.09 8.73 -16.34
N PRO A 937 -35.22 9.37 -17.10
CA PRO A 937 -34.46 10.52 -16.68
C PRO A 937 -35.32 11.67 -16.18
N VAL A 938 -34.85 12.37 -15.17
CA VAL A 938 -35.57 13.48 -14.53
C VAL A 938 -36.07 14.54 -15.52
N ALA A 939 -35.28 14.85 -16.53
CA ALA A 939 -35.67 15.80 -17.58
C ALA A 939 -36.91 15.36 -18.36
N LEU A 940 -37.02 14.06 -18.70
CA LEU A 940 -38.19 13.52 -19.41
C LEU A 940 -39.42 13.46 -18.50
N GLU A 941 -39.27 13.06 -17.24
CA GLU A 941 -40.35 13.08 -16.26
C GLU A 941 -40.93 14.50 -16.12
N ARG A 942 -40.06 15.47 -15.98
CA ARG A 942 -40.44 16.87 -15.82
C ARG A 942 -41.17 17.41 -17.07
N ARG A 943 -40.69 17.10 -18.25
CA ARG A 943 -41.34 17.50 -19.51
C ARG A 943 -42.75 16.92 -19.62
N ARG A 944 -42.91 15.64 -19.29
CA ARG A 944 -44.22 14.99 -19.24
C ARG A 944 -45.17 15.69 -18.24
N ALA A 945 -44.65 15.99 -17.03
CA ALA A 945 -45.44 16.70 -16.03
C ALA A 945 -45.81 18.14 -16.48
N GLN A 946 -44.94 18.87 -17.15
CA GLN A 946 -45.23 20.19 -17.70
C GLN A 946 -46.25 20.11 -18.83
N GLN A 947 -46.16 19.14 -19.72
CA GLN A 947 -47.16 18.92 -20.77
C GLN A 947 -48.51 18.59 -20.18
N GLN A 948 -48.57 17.73 -19.15
CA GLN A 948 -49.81 17.42 -18.45
C GLN A 948 -50.42 18.64 -17.78
N ARG A 949 -49.60 19.46 -17.08
CA ARG A 949 -50.06 20.70 -16.46
C ARG A 949 -50.54 21.74 -17.49
N ALA A 950 -49.86 21.85 -18.62
CA ALA A 950 -50.28 22.71 -19.71
C ALA A 950 -51.60 22.28 -20.35
N ALA A 951 -51.76 20.96 -20.57
CA ALA A 951 -53.03 20.40 -21.04
C ALA A 951 -54.15 20.63 -20.02
N GLN A 952 -53.90 20.47 -18.74
CA GLN A 952 -54.84 20.69 -17.66
C GLN A 952 -55.24 22.16 -17.57
N ARG A 953 -54.31 23.12 -17.62
CA ARG A 953 -54.57 24.56 -17.68
C ARG A 953 -55.35 24.96 -18.93
N GLN A 954 -55.07 24.34 -20.08
CA GLN A 954 -55.88 24.57 -21.28
C GLN A 954 -57.32 24.05 -21.11
N SER A 955 -57.52 22.93 -20.44
CA SER A 955 -58.85 22.42 -20.15
C SER A 955 -59.63 23.34 -19.15
N GLU A 956 -58.92 23.86 -18.11
CA GLU A 956 -59.51 24.77 -17.12
C GLU A 956 -59.73 26.18 -17.65
N SER A 957 -58.93 26.65 -18.63
CA SER A 957 -59.08 27.98 -19.23
C SER A 957 -60.16 28.06 -20.30
N HIS A 958 -60.73 26.92 -20.69
CA HIS A 958 -61.80 26.85 -21.70
C HIS A 958 -63.18 26.65 -21.11
N GLU A 959 -63.45 27.06 -19.88
CA GLU A 959 -64.78 27.26 -19.47
C GLU A 959 -65.39 28.49 -20.23
N PRO A 960 -66.39 28.28 -21.09
CA PRO A 960 -66.96 29.41 -21.86
C PRO A 960 -67.66 30.35 -20.91
N ARG A 961 -67.14 31.56 -20.75
CA ARG A 961 -67.75 32.61 -19.94
C ARG A 961 -69.16 32.97 -20.38
N TRP A 962 -69.58 32.65 -21.58
CA TRP A 962 -70.85 32.94 -22.17
C TRP A 962 -71.20 31.88 -23.22
N GLY A 963 -72.14 31.03 -22.99
CA GLY A 963 -72.70 30.10 -23.97
C GLY A 963 -73.87 29.24 -23.44
N THR A 964 -74.73 28.83 -24.36
CA THR A 964 -75.83 27.91 -24.09
C THR A 964 -75.30 26.53 -23.63
N PRO A 965 -76.07 25.76 -22.86
CA PRO A 965 -75.67 24.43 -22.44
C PRO A 965 -75.21 23.51 -23.57
N GLN A 966 -75.75 23.66 -24.77
CA GLN A 966 -75.38 22.90 -25.99
C GLN A 966 -74.03 23.31 -26.58
N ALA A 967 -73.70 24.60 -26.52
CA ALA A 967 -72.38 25.10 -26.97
C ALA A 967 -71.30 24.64 -25.97
N ARG A 968 -71.57 24.60 -24.71
CA ARG A 968 -70.76 24.07 -23.65
C ARG A 968 -70.46 22.57 -23.85
N GLN A 969 -71.46 21.81 -24.20
CA GLN A 969 -71.33 20.38 -24.44
C GLN A 969 -70.52 20.05 -25.72
N ARG A 970 -70.64 20.83 -26.75
CA ARG A 970 -69.83 20.69 -28.01
C ARG A 970 -68.37 21.06 -27.81
N GLU A 971 -68.08 22.06 -27.01
CA GLU A 971 -66.73 22.46 -26.71
C GLU A 971 -66.03 21.49 -25.75
N MET A 972 -66.71 20.98 -24.75
CA MET A 972 -66.28 19.91 -23.90
C MET A 972 -65.96 18.62 -24.69
N GLN A 973 -66.79 18.26 -25.67
CA GLN A 973 -66.48 17.12 -26.55
C GLN A 973 -65.23 17.33 -27.41
N LYS A 974 -65.02 18.54 -27.94
CA LYS A 974 -63.81 18.88 -28.70
C LYS A 974 -62.55 18.88 -27.80
N LEU A 975 -62.67 19.37 -26.56
CA LEU A 975 -61.60 19.32 -25.58
C LEU A 975 -61.27 17.90 -25.16
N GLN A 976 -62.28 17.05 -24.95
CA GLN A 976 -62.09 15.66 -24.65
C GLN A 976 -61.40 14.90 -25.80
N GLN A 977 -61.83 15.13 -27.06
CA GLN A 977 -61.17 14.58 -28.22
C GLN A 977 -59.71 15.04 -28.37
N ARG A 978 -59.40 16.27 -27.96
CA ARG A 978 -58.05 16.82 -27.98
C ARG A 978 -57.19 16.22 -26.87
N ILE A 979 -57.76 16.00 -25.67
CA ILE A 979 -57.08 15.32 -24.54
C ILE A 979 -56.82 13.86 -24.90
N ASP A 980 -57.79 13.18 -25.55
CA ASP A 980 -57.65 11.79 -25.99
C ASP A 980 -56.62 11.64 -27.13
N ALA A 981 -56.54 12.64 -28.03
CA ALA A 981 -55.50 12.67 -29.07
C ALA A 981 -54.09 12.90 -28.48
N LEU A 982 -53.96 13.76 -27.47
CA LEU A 982 -52.70 13.99 -26.77
C LEU A 982 -52.27 12.76 -25.95
N ARG A 983 -53.20 12.05 -25.33
CA ARG A 983 -52.95 10.79 -24.67
C ARG A 983 -52.51 9.68 -25.64
N LYS A 984 -53.05 9.63 -26.85
CA LYS A 984 -52.65 8.69 -27.92
C LYS A 984 -51.30 9.01 -28.54
N SER A 985 -50.82 10.22 -28.48
CA SER A 985 -49.46 10.59 -28.92
C SER A 985 -48.42 10.34 -27.86
N GLU A 986 -48.76 9.94 -26.64
CA GLU A 986 -47.84 9.57 -25.53
C GLU A 986 -47.68 8.05 -25.38
N THR A 987 -48.49 7.26 -26.08
CA THR A 987 -48.29 5.83 -26.29
C THR A 987 -47.56 5.54 -27.61
#